data_f2dd1e27a2cf774c6b50a172eafe1069
#
_entry.id   f2dd1e27a2cf774c6b50a172eafe1069
#
_cell.length_a   1.000
_cell.length_b   1.000
_cell.length_c   1.000
_cell.angle_alpha   90.00
_cell.angle_beta   90.00
_cell.angle_gamma   90.00
#
_symmetry.space_group_name_H-M   'P 1'
#
loop_
_entity.id
_entity.type
_entity.pdbx_description
1 polymer ?
#
loop_
_entity_poly.entity_id
_entity_poly.type
_entity_poly.pdbx_seq_one_letter_code
_entity_poly.pdbx_strand_id
1 'polypeptide(L)'
;MIKHFTTCFIFLIIYIASVSAQKKLSIISPNGQIVFSFNINNGHPEYAVQYKNQSLIEHSSLELSFIHNDSFGSDIKMGKAIISDGVDDYILPEGKTSKVHDVYKEASIPMQEMNNKKRLVILHLKAFNDGVAFRYEFPLQPNWDNYTLTDENTMFNITGNPAVTAGYLENFTTSHEHRYSVLPLNEIKNDTLIDVPALFAFPQKIYMTITEANLIDYAGMCLIKHNGILTSQLTPLPDQSLIKVKAILPHHTPWRVMMISDQIGDLIASNILTNLSEPCAIKDLSWLAPGKATFHWWNGDISPDTTWEPGVDFEFNQYYIDFCARNNIQYHTIIGYRKVAWYQNDGQDYSPGPNTDILKPRPGLDIQALSDYAKSKGVRLRFWVHWQALYPKIDSAFALFEKWGIEGMMVDFLDRDDQQMVRIQQEILQKAAEHHLEIEFHGAYKPTGLSRMYPNESTREGTLNYENDKWGNLITPQDDINVVFTRLLAGPTDYHLGGFRAMPESNFIVQATRPHVLGTRCHMLAMYVVLENHLAMVCDEPQAYEGKPGFDFIKEVPTIWDETVVPGAEVGEWVSIARRKGTDWYVGTINNSKEKTVIIPLKFLSARKYHAVIYKDSVDAVNYPNQLIKEEKTVTSSDSITIDLAPGGGEVIKFELKK
;
A
#
# COMPACT_ATOMS: atom_id res chain seq x y z
N MET A 1 -16.96 -51.96 -85.27
CA MET A 1 -15.91 -51.41 -84.34
C MET A 1 -16.57 -50.36 -83.48
N ILE A 2 -16.97 -50.79 -82.30
CA ILE A 2 -17.67 -49.91 -81.35
C ILE A 2 -16.63 -49.61 -80.24
N LYS A 3 -16.28 -48.32 -80.11
CA LYS A 3 -15.38 -47.86 -79.02
C LYS A 3 -16.22 -47.51 -77.81
N HIS A 4 -15.98 -48.20 -76.68
CA HIS A 4 -16.56 -47.83 -75.34
C HIS A 4 -15.67 -46.74 -74.76
N PHE A 5 -16.30 -45.61 -74.39
CA PHE A 5 -15.75 -44.57 -73.53
C PHE A 5 -16.20 -44.83 -72.07
N THR A 6 -15.27 -45.16 -71.19
CA THR A 6 -15.51 -45.29 -69.76
C THR A 6 -15.22 -43.95 -69.10
N THR A 7 -16.29 -43.28 -68.61
CA THR A 7 -16.14 -42.01 -67.88
C THR A 7 -15.93 -42.32 -66.38
N CYS A 8 -14.76 -41.99 -65.87
CA CYS A 8 -14.39 -42.13 -64.44
C CYS A 8 -14.87 -40.88 -63.69
N PHE A 9 -15.88 -41.03 -62.83
CA PHE A 9 -16.28 -39.96 -61.90
C PHE A 9 -15.42 -39.99 -60.66
N ILE A 10 -14.55 -38.95 -60.46
CA ILE A 10 -13.78 -38.73 -59.25
C ILE A 10 -14.70 -37.94 -58.29
N PHE A 11 -15.15 -38.59 -57.21
CA PHE A 11 -15.84 -37.92 -56.09
C PHE A 11 -14.79 -37.22 -55.22
N LEU A 12 -14.69 -35.88 -55.32
CA LEU A 12 -13.92 -35.05 -54.42
C LEU A 12 -14.69 -34.89 -53.13
N ILE A 13 -14.31 -35.61 -52.06
CA ILE A 13 -14.85 -35.43 -50.70
C ILE A 13 -14.20 -34.19 -50.12
N ILE A 14 -14.89 -33.05 -50.11
CA ILE A 14 -14.45 -31.84 -49.43
C ILE A 14 -14.75 -32.05 -47.92
N TYR A 15 -13.71 -32.30 -47.15
CA TYR A 15 -13.77 -32.26 -45.69
C TYR A 15 -13.90 -30.79 -45.28
N ILE A 16 -15.14 -30.33 -44.98
CA ILE A 16 -15.32 -29.04 -44.34
C ILE A 16 -14.98 -29.27 -42.87
N ALA A 17 -13.75 -28.97 -42.48
CA ALA A 17 -13.40 -28.82 -41.07
C ALA A 17 -14.17 -27.59 -40.55
N SER A 18 -15.22 -27.82 -39.83
CA SER A 18 -15.91 -26.77 -39.06
C SER A 18 -14.91 -26.25 -38.00
N VAL A 19 -14.19 -25.19 -38.32
CA VAL A 19 -13.46 -24.41 -37.32
C VAL A 19 -14.53 -23.80 -36.43
N SER A 20 -14.78 -24.45 -35.29
CA SER A 20 -15.59 -23.88 -34.23
C SER A 20 -14.87 -22.60 -33.81
N ALA A 21 -15.38 -21.45 -34.18
CA ALA A 21 -14.87 -20.18 -33.72
C ALA A 21 -14.86 -20.20 -32.18
N GLN A 22 -13.69 -20.23 -31.57
CA GLN A 22 -13.54 -20.17 -30.13
C GLN A 22 -14.28 -18.93 -29.61
N LYS A 23 -15.18 -19.12 -28.66
CA LYS A 23 -16.01 -18.05 -28.11
C LYS A 23 -15.13 -17.16 -27.23
N LYS A 24 -14.57 -16.08 -27.80
CA LYS A 24 -13.82 -15.04 -27.09
C LYS A 24 -14.82 -14.14 -26.35
N LEU A 25 -14.63 -13.93 -25.05
CA LEU A 25 -15.35 -12.97 -24.25
C LEU A 25 -14.49 -11.73 -24.07
N SER A 26 -15.06 -10.54 -24.27
CA SER A 26 -14.35 -9.27 -24.02
C SER A 26 -15.18 -8.42 -23.07
N ILE A 27 -14.53 -7.94 -22.02
CA ILE A 27 -15.09 -6.98 -21.06
C ILE A 27 -14.30 -5.67 -21.25
N ILE A 28 -15.05 -4.60 -21.45
CA ILE A 28 -14.50 -3.29 -21.79
C ILE A 28 -14.81 -2.33 -20.65
N SER A 29 -13.83 -1.57 -20.19
CA SER A 29 -14.03 -0.54 -19.16
C SER A 29 -15.11 0.47 -19.56
N PRO A 30 -15.78 1.13 -18.59
CA PRO A 30 -16.85 2.10 -18.89
C PRO A 30 -16.42 3.22 -19.86
N ASN A 31 -15.17 3.69 -19.78
CA ASN A 31 -14.61 4.70 -20.70
C ASN A 31 -14.13 4.12 -22.05
N GLY A 32 -14.22 2.80 -22.25
CA GLY A 32 -13.84 2.12 -23.49
C GLY A 32 -12.34 1.95 -23.72
N GLN A 33 -11.48 2.31 -22.77
CA GLN A 33 -10.02 2.35 -23.00
C GLN A 33 -9.31 1.04 -22.65
N ILE A 34 -9.82 0.29 -21.67
CA ILE A 34 -9.24 -0.99 -21.23
C ILE A 34 -10.11 -2.13 -21.74
N VAL A 35 -9.49 -3.14 -22.32
CA VAL A 35 -10.17 -4.35 -22.79
C VAL A 35 -9.52 -5.57 -22.16
N PHE A 36 -10.27 -6.30 -21.36
CA PHE A 36 -9.90 -7.63 -20.90
C PHE A 36 -10.58 -8.67 -21.79
N SER A 37 -9.80 -9.56 -22.36
CA SER A 37 -10.28 -10.66 -23.21
C SER A 37 -10.04 -11.98 -22.54
N PHE A 38 -11.03 -12.86 -22.55
CA PHE A 38 -10.94 -14.22 -22.00
C PHE A 38 -11.39 -15.25 -23.04
N ASN A 39 -10.72 -16.37 -23.12
CA ASN A 39 -11.06 -17.50 -23.98
C ASN A 39 -10.56 -18.83 -23.38
N ILE A 40 -11.11 -19.92 -23.88
CA ILE A 40 -10.59 -21.28 -23.62
C ILE A 40 -9.86 -21.74 -24.88
N ASN A 41 -8.55 -21.87 -24.82
CA ASN A 41 -7.70 -22.31 -25.94
C ASN A 41 -7.30 -23.78 -25.74
N ASN A 42 -7.79 -24.69 -26.57
CA ASN A 42 -7.55 -26.14 -26.45
C ASN A 42 -7.79 -26.70 -25.04
N GLY A 43 -8.84 -26.21 -24.37
CA GLY A 43 -9.17 -26.62 -22.99
C GLY A 43 -8.43 -25.84 -21.89
N HIS A 44 -7.57 -24.87 -22.24
CA HIS A 44 -6.85 -24.01 -21.27
C HIS A 44 -7.45 -22.62 -21.22
N PRO A 45 -7.78 -22.10 -20.03
CA PRO A 45 -8.26 -20.73 -19.86
C PRO A 45 -7.10 -19.74 -20.04
N GLU A 46 -7.30 -18.77 -20.91
CA GLU A 46 -6.33 -17.73 -21.24
C GLU A 46 -6.97 -16.34 -21.22
N TYR A 47 -6.17 -15.33 -20.87
CA TYR A 47 -6.59 -13.93 -20.93
C TYR A 47 -5.57 -13.05 -21.61
N ALA A 48 -6.00 -11.86 -22.00
CA ALA A 48 -5.19 -10.77 -22.52
C ALA A 48 -5.76 -9.43 -22.08
N VAL A 49 -4.88 -8.42 -21.97
CA VAL A 49 -5.24 -7.05 -21.56
C VAL A 49 -4.71 -6.07 -22.59
N GLN A 50 -5.56 -5.14 -23.02
CA GLN A 50 -5.21 -4.05 -23.92
C GLN A 50 -5.63 -2.70 -23.33
N TYR A 51 -4.85 -1.67 -23.62
CA TYR A 51 -5.14 -0.28 -23.31
C TYR A 51 -5.05 0.57 -24.58
N LYS A 52 -6.15 1.28 -24.94
CA LYS A 52 -6.21 2.11 -26.17
C LYS A 52 -5.71 1.35 -27.41
N ASN A 53 -6.13 0.10 -27.58
CA ASN A 53 -5.72 -0.85 -28.64
C ASN A 53 -4.26 -1.31 -28.59
N GLN A 54 -3.48 -0.92 -27.59
CA GLN A 54 -2.16 -1.47 -27.37
C GLN A 54 -2.24 -2.69 -26.46
N SER A 55 -1.63 -3.78 -26.87
CA SER A 55 -1.52 -4.99 -26.07
C SER A 55 -0.52 -4.77 -24.93
N LEU A 56 -0.92 -5.10 -23.71
CA LEU A 56 -0.06 -5.04 -22.51
C LEU A 56 0.24 -6.44 -21.97
N ILE A 57 -0.75 -7.33 -22.03
CA ILE A 57 -0.64 -8.73 -21.61
C ILE A 57 -1.28 -9.60 -22.70
N GLU A 58 -0.61 -10.67 -23.10
CA GLU A 58 -1.07 -11.60 -24.14
C GLU A 58 -0.91 -13.05 -23.70
N HIS A 59 -1.82 -13.92 -24.15
CA HIS A 59 -1.73 -15.38 -23.99
C HIS A 59 -1.32 -15.82 -22.58
N SER A 60 -1.97 -15.27 -21.57
CA SER A 60 -1.67 -15.56 -20.17
C SER A 60 -2.61 -16.63 -19.61
N SER A 61 -2.05 -17.75 -19.19
CA SER A 61 -2.84 -18.86 -18.65
C SER A 61 -3.31 -18.60 -17.21
N LEU A 62 -4.43 -19.26 -16.86
CA LEU A 62 -5.03 -19.26 -15.53
C LEU A 62 -5.05 -20.69 -15.03
N GLU A 63 -4.08 -21.04 -14.17
CA GLU A 63 -3.90 -22.41 -13.67
C GLU A 63 -3.77 -22.40 -12.14
N LEU A 64 -4.22 -23.47 -11.49
CA LEU A 64 -4.13 -23.69 -10.04
C LEU A 64 -3.53 -25.06 -9.80
N SER A 65 -2.54 -25.15 -8.92
CA SER A 65 -1.91 -26.39 -8.51
C SER A 65 -2.31 -26.79 -7.09
N PHE A 66 -2.68 -28.05 -6.92
CA PHE A 66 -3.08 -28.62 -5.64
C PHE A 66 -2.13 -29.73 -5.20
N ILE A 67 -2.25 -30.18 -3.95
CA ILE A 67 -1.49 -31.35 -3.46
C ILE A 67 -1.72 -32.58 -4.34
N HIS A 68 -0.81 -33.55 -4.28
CA HIS A 68 -0.86 -34.82 -5.02
C HIS A 68 -0.78 -34.66 -6.54
N ASN A 69 -0.04 -33.65 -7.03
CA ASN A 69 0.09 -33.34 -8.46
C ASN A 69 -1.26 -33.13 -9.17
N ASP A 70 -2.23 -32.61 -8.43
CA ASP A 70 -3.53 -32.23 -8.96
C ASP A 70 -3.48 -30.78 -9.44
N SER A 71 -4.25 -30.44 -10.49
CA SER A 71 -4.34 -29.09 -11.03
C SER A 71 -5.72 -28.80 -11.57
N PHE A 72 -6.03 -27.51 -11.69
CA PHE A 72 -7.15 -26.97 -12.43
C PHE A 72 -6.62 -26.02 -13.50
N GLY A 73 -7.16 -26.04 -14.72
CA GLY A 73 -6.71 -25.20 -15.83
C GLY A 73 -6.46 -25.97 -17.12
N SER A 74 -6.75 -27.29 -17.13
CA SER A 74 -6.78 -28.12 -18.34
C SER A 74 -8.14 -28.78 -18.52
N ASP A 75 -8.51 -29.06 -19.76
CA ASP A 75 -9.80 -29.67 -20.14
C ASP A 75 -11.00 -28.86 -19.62
N ILE A 76 -10.90 -27.55 -19.69
CA ILE A 76 -11.89 -26.58 -19.22
C ILE A 76 -12.89 -26.23 -20.33
N LYS A 77 -14.16 -26.15 -19.95
CA LYS A 77 -15.24 -25.58 -20.78
C LYS A 77 -15.79 -24.32 -20.11
N MET A 78 -15.86 -23.24 -20.86
CA MET A 78 -16.52 -22.01 -20.42
C MET A 78 -18.03 -22.18 -20.41
N GLY A 79 -18.67 -21.91 -19.28
CA GLY A 79 -20.11 -21.82 -19.13
C GLY A 79 -20.66 -20.51 -19.70
N LYS A 80 -21.95 -20.24 -19.44
CA LYS A 80 -22.60 -18.98 -19.83
C LYS A 80 -22.11 -17.89 -18.86
N ALA A 81 -21.32 -16.94 -19.35
CA ALA A 81 -20.93 -15.79 -18.58
C ALA A 81 -22.13 -14.87 -18.28
N ILE A 82 -22.13 -14.29 -17.09
CA ILE A 82 -23.06 -13.23 -16.68
C ILE A 82 -22.25 -11.93 -16.69
N ILE A 83 -22.74 -10.91 -17.38
CA ILE A 83 -22.08 -9.61 -17.51
C ILE A 83 -23.06 -8.54 -17.05
N SER A 84 -22.61 -7.59 -16.24
CA SER A 84 -23.38 -6.45 -15.75
C SER A 84 -22.53 -5.18 -15.66
N ASP A 85 -23.19 -4.05 -15.67
CA ASP A 85 -22.63 -2.77 -15.28
C ASP A 85 -22.82 -2.60 -13.76
N GLY A 86 -21.83 -2.05 -13.07
CA GLY A 86 -21.88 -1.80 -11.64
C GLY A 86 -21.57 -0.35 -11.32
N VAL A 87 -22.15 0.12 -10.22
CA VAL A 87 -21.85 1.40 -9.58
C VAL A 87 -21.79 1.13 -8.09
N ASP A 88 -20.75 1.66 -7.44
CA ASP A 88 -20.58 1.58 -5.99
C ASP A 88 -20.24 2.97 -5.43
N ASP A 89 -21.12 3.49 -4.57
CA ASP A 89 -20.96 4.75 -3.88
C ASP A 89 -20.71 4.48 -2.39
N TYR A 90 -19.57 4.93 -1.88
CA TYR A 90 -19.25 4.73 -0.47
C TYR A 90 -18.41 5.86 0.12
N ILE A 91 -18.33 5.90 1.44
CA ILE A 91 -17.53 6.85 2.22
C ILE A 91 -16.35 6.11 2.86
N LEU A 92 -15.16 6.68 2.71
CA LEU A 92 -13.98 6.29 3.48
C LEU A 92 -13.82 7.31 4.62
N PRO A 93 -13.85 6.87 5.89
CA PRO A 93 -13.64 7.77 7.02
C PRO A 93 -12.19 8.29 7.06
N GLU A 94 -11.26 7.49 6.57
CA GLU A 94 -9.84 7.77 6.44
C GLU A 94 -9.37 7.48 5.02
N GLY A 95 -8.36 8.18 4.54
CA GLY A 95 -7.78 7.95 3.22
C GLY A 95 -7.46 9.22 2.43
N LYS A 96 -7.08 8.98 1.19
CA LYS A 96 -6.80 10.02 0.19
C LYS A 96 -8.04 10.63 -0.47
N THR A 97 -9.21 10.02 -0.23
CA THR A 97 -10.50 10.41 -0.81
C THR A 97 -11.60 10.03 0.17
N SER A 98 -12.48 10.97 0.54
CA SER A 98 -13.55 10.68 1.51
C SER A 98 -14.82 10.13 0.87
N LYS A 99 -15.13 10.49 -0.39
CA LYS A 99 -16.30 10.04 -1.13
C LYS A 99 -15.85 9.38 -2.43
N VAL A 100 -16.15 8.10 -2.55
CA VAL A 100 -15.81 7.34 -3.74
C VAL A 100 -17.08 7.08 -4.55
N HIS A 101 -17.02 7.39 -5.84
CA HIS A 101 -17.99 7.02 -6.85
C HIS A 101 -17.29 6.15 -7.86
N ASP A 102 -17.55 4.84 -7.80
CA ASP A 102 -16.93 3.85 -8.64
C ASP A 102 -17.89 3.34 -9.71
N VAL A 103 -17.43 3.29 -10.95
CA VAL A 103 -18.19 2.72 -12.08
C VAL A 103 -17.36 1.64 -12.75
N TYR A 104 -17.96 0.49 -12.94
CA TYR A 104 -17.26 -0.66 -13.51
C TYR A 104 -18.18 -1.54 -14.36
N LYS A 105 -17.56 -2.37 -15.16
CA LYS A 105 -18.20 -3.52 -15.79
C LYS A 105 -17.68 -4.80 -15.18
N GLU A 106 -18.58 -5.72 -14.82
CA GLU A 106 -18.19 -6.99 -14.22
C GLU A 106 -18.65 -8.19 -15.04
N ALA A 107 -17.96 -9.30 -14.85
CA ALA A 107 -18.35 -10.60 -15.41
C ALA A 107 -18.09 -11.73 -14.41
N SER A 108 -19.03 -12.67 -14.36
CA SER A 108 -18.84 -13.97 -13.71
C SER A 108 -18.80 -15.05 -14.78
N ILE A 109 -17.67 -15.75 -14.88
CA ILE A 109 -17.35 -16.69 -15.96
C ILE A 109 -17.18 -18.09 -15.37
N PRO A 110 -18.18 -18.98 -15.47
CA PRO A 110 -18.04 -20.37 -15.02
C PRO A 110 -17.01 -21.13 -15.85
N MET A 111 -16.05 -21.77 -15.19
CA MET A 111 -15.05 -22.65 -15.77
C MET A 111 -15.26 -24.07 -15.24
N GLN A 112 -15.77 -24.96 -16.07
CA GLN A 112 -16.10 -26.34 -15.70
C GLN A 112 -15.05 -27.29 -16.23
N GLU A 113 -14.44 -28.11 -15.38
CA GLU A 113 -13.64 -29.27 -15.82
C GLU A 113 -14.51 -30.31 -16.53
N MET A 114 -14.05 -30.79 -17.66
CA MET A 114 -14.72 -31.85 -18.41
C MET A 114 -14.24 -33.26 -18.07
N ASN A 115 -13.14 -33.36 -17.29
CA ASN A 115 -12.59 -34.61 -16.78
C ASN A 115 -13.51 -35.24 -15.69
N ASN A 116 -13.08 -36.37 -15.10
CA ASN A 116 -13.86 -37.12 -14.11
C ASN A 116 -14.13 -36.33 -12.80
N LYS A 117 -13.35 -35.29 -12.49
CA LYS A 117 -13.51 -34.47 -11.27
C LYS A 117 -14.65 -33.49 -11.39
N LYS A 118 -14.90 -32.96 -12.60
CA LYS A 118 -15.98 -32.02 -12.93
C LYS A 118 -16.07 -30.83 -11.96
N ARG A 119 -14.93 -30.34 -11.51
CA ARG A 119 -14.87 -29.19 -10.60
C ARG A 119 -15.31 -27.91 -11.33
N LEU A 120 -16.07 -27.09 -10.64
CA LEU A 120 -16.46 -25.76 -11.10
C LEU A 120 -15.66 -24.70 -10.33
N VAL A 121 -15.01 -23.81 -11.06
CA VAL A 121 -14.43 -22.57 -10.55
C VAL A 121 -15.05 -21.41 -11.33
N ILE A 122 -15.39 -20.32 -10.67
CA ILE A 122 -15.92 -19.12 -11.32
C ILE A 122 -14.83 -18.05 -11.33
N LEU A 123 -14.52 -17.54 -12.51
CA LEU A 123 -13.66 -16.37 -12.65
C LEU A 123 -14.52 -15.10 -12.57
N HIS A 124 -14.35 -14.33 -11.52
CA HIS A 124 -14.92 -12.99 -11.42
C HIS A 124 -13.95 -11.98 -11.99
N LEU A 125 -14.46 -11.06 -12.78
CA LEU A 125 -13.69 -9.99 -13.41
C LEU A 125 -14.41 -8.66 -13.19
N LYS A 126 -13.64 -7.61 -12.86
CA LYS A 126 -14.09 -6.22 -12.87
C LYS A 126 -13.17 -5.37 -13.74
N ALA A 127 -13.75 -4.56 -14.61
CA ALA A 127 -13.04 -3.59 -15.45
C ALA A 127 -13.48 -2.17 -15.05
N PHE A 128 -12.54 -1.40 -14.55
CA PHE A 128 -12.66 0.00 -14.12
C PHE A 128 -12.07 0.93 -15.18
N ASN A 129 -12.20 2.24 -15.01
CA ASN A 129 -11.60 3.21 -15.93
C ASN A 129 -10.07 3.32 -15.80
N ASP A 130 -9.52 2.88 -14.67
CA ASP A 130 -8.12 2.96 -14.27
C ASP A 130 -7.48 1.59 -14.02
N GLY A 131 -8.16 0.48 -14.38
CA GLY A 131 -7.61 -0.86 -14.26
C GLY A 131 -8.60 -1.99 -14.46
N VAL A 132 -8.08 -3.21 -14.35
CA VAL A 132 -8.88 -4.44 -14.33
C VAL A 132 -8.43 -5.33 -13.19
N ALA A 133 -9.36 -6.12 -12.67
CA ALA A 133 -9.06 -7.10 -11.63
C ALA A 133 -9.86 -8.38 -11.85
N PHE A 134 -9.26 -9.52 -11.46
CA PHE A 134 -9.97 -10.79 -11.45
C PHE A 134 -9.63 -11.61 -10.20
N ARG A 135 -10.54 -12.51 -9.82
CA ARG A 135 -10.34 -13.49 -8.74
C ARG A 135 -11.07 -14.79 -9.05
N TYR A 136 -10.69 -15.85 -8.37
CA TYR A 136 -11.37 -17.12 -8.43
C TYR A 136 -12.35 -17.26 -7.27
N GLU A 137 -13.54 -17.82 -7.58
CA GLU A 137 -14.48 -18.34 -6.62
C GLU A 137 -14.52 -19.87 -6.73
N PHE A 138 -14.45 -20.54 -5.61
CA PHE A 138 -14.65 -21.97 -5.43
C PHE A 138 -16.04 -22.17 -4.78
N PRO A 139 -17.12 -22.34 -5.57
CA PRO A 139 -18.47 -22.46 -5.01
C PRO A 139 -18.68 -23.79 -4.31
N LEU A 140 -19.68 -23.84 -3.41
CA LEU A 140 -20.14 -25.11 -2.87
C LEU A 140 -20.61 -26.02 -3.99
N GLN A 141 -20.12 -27.26 -4.02
CA GLN A 141 -20.44 -28.23 -5.05
C GLN A 141 -20.30 -29.68 -4.54
N PRO A 142 -20.99 -30.64 -5.13
CA PRO A 142 -20.86 -32.03 -4.76
C PRO A 142 -19.42 -32.56 -4.96
N ASN A 143 -18.95 -33.39 -4.04
CA ASN A 143 -17.66 -34.08 -4.11
C ASN A 143 -16.42 -33.19 -4.08
N TRP A 144 -16.55 -31.92 -3.72
CA TRP A 144 -15.42 -31.01 -3.49
C TRP A 144 -15.80 -29.98 -2.43
N ASP A 145 -15.39 -30.21 -1.20
CA ASP A 145 -15.74 -29.41 -0.02
C ASP A 145 -14.57 -28.60 0.54
N ASN A 146 -13.33 -28.94 0.14
CA ASN A 146 -12.12 -28.24 0.55
C ASN A 146 -11.00 -28.44 -0.48
N TYR A 147 -9.96 -27.60 -0.39
CA TYR A 147 -8.75 -27.77 -1.19
C TYR A 147 -7.48 -27.37 -0.40
N THR A 148 -6.36 -27.92 -0.84
CA THR A 148 -5.03 -27.53 -0.42
C THR A 148 -4.25 -27.10 -1.66
N LEU A 149 -3.98 -25.80 -1.76
CA LEU A 149 -3.29 -25.20 -2.89
C LEU A 149 -1.78 -25.23 -2.68
N THR A 150 -1.05 -25.67 -3.69
CA THR A 150 0.41 -25.62 -3.71
C THR A 150 0.93 -24.38 -4.44
N ASP A 151 0.20 -23.88 -5.43
CA ASP A 151 0.39 -22.54 -5.98
C ASP A 151 -0.78 -22.09 -6.87
N GLU A 152 -0.89 -20.76 -7.05
CA GLU A 152 -1.72 -20.12 -8.04
C GLU A 152 -0.81 -19.71 -9.21
N ASN A 153 -0.80 -20.49 -10.28
CA ASN A 153 0.08 -20.26 -11.43
C ASN A 153 -0.54 -19.26 -12.43
N THR A 154 -1.05 -18.15 -11.94
CA THR A 154 -1.58 -17.08 -12.80
C THR A 154 -0.43 -16.44 -13.56
N MET A 155 -0.48 -16.53 -14.88
CA MET A 155 0.56 -16.00 -15.78
C MET A 155 0.31 -14.52 -16.09
N PHE A 156 1.37 -13.74 -16.22
CA PHE A 156 1.38 -12.36 -16.70
C PHE A 156 2.42 -12.26 -17.83
N ASN A 157 2.03 -12.62 -19.04
CA ASN A 157 2.89 -12.56 -20.23
C ASN A 157 2.87 -11.13 -20.79
N ILE A 158 3.74 -10.28 -20.24
CA ILE A 158 3.81 -8.86 -20.54
C ILE A 158 4.46 -8.65 -21.90
N THR A 159 3.83 -7.82 -22.74
CA THR A 159 4.31 -7.51 -24.08
C THR A 159 5.49 -6.53 -24.07
N GLY A 160 6.37 -6.65 -25.04
CA GLY A 160 7.51 -5.76 -25.19
C GLY A 160 8.53 -5.88 -24.05
N ASN A 161 9.21 -4.80 -23.73
CA ASN A 161 10.24 -4.75 -22.71
C ASN A 161 10.12 -3.45 -21.88
N PRO A 162 9.05 -3.31 -21.06
CA PRO A 162 8.89 -2.13 -20.22
C PRO A 162 9.99 -2.04 -19.15
N ALA A 163 10.26 -0.83 -18.67
CA ALA A 163 11.02 -0.63 -17.45
C ALA A 163 10.16 -1.04 -16.25
N VAL A 164 10.71 -1.88 -15.36
CA VAL A 164 10.04 -2.39 -14.17
C VAL A 164 10.64 -1.73 -12.95
N THR A 165 9.82 -0.98 -12.22
CA THR A 165 10.18 -0.47 -10.89
C THR A 165 9.54 -1.37 -9.84
N ALA A 166 10.36 -2.09 -9.07
CA ALA A 166 9.89 -3.04 -8.07
C ALA A 166 10.94 -3.28 -6.98
N GLY A 167 10.50 -3.85 -5.88
CA GLY A 167 11.35 -4.48 -4.87
C GLY A 167 11.65 -5.93 -5.24
N TYR A 168 12.79 -6.44 -4.79
CA TYR A 168 13.21 -7.82 -5.03
C TYR A 168 13.46 -8.50 -3.71
N LEU A 169 12.80 -9.63 -3.49
CA LEU A 169 12.84 -10.37 -2.24
C LEU A 169 13.83 -11.52 -2.30
N GLU A 170 14.53 -11.76 -1.20
CA GLU A 170 15.41 -12.92 -1.04
C GLU A 170 14.62 -14.19 -0.70
N ASN A 171 13.54 -14.04 0.04
CA ASN A 171 12.67 -15.13 0.50
C ASN A 171 11.29 -14.57 0.92
N PHE A 172 10.41 -15.44 1.44
CA PHE A 172 9.04 -15.10 1.85
C PHE A 172 8.90 -14.68 3.33
N THR A 173 9.99 -14.68 4.11
CA THR A 173 9.99 -14.13 5.47
C THR A 173 10.62 -12.76 5.41
N THR A 174 9.81 -11.74 5.34
CA THR A 174 10.25 -10.38 5.06
C THR A 174 9.27 -9.36 5.63
N SER A 175 9.82 -8.26 6.14
CA SER A 175 9.10 -7.04 6.51
C SER A 175 8.70 -6.20 5.30
N HIS A 176 9.13 -6.58 4.08
CA HIS A 176 9.00 -5.80 2.83
C HIS A 176 9.75 -4.45 2.86
N GLU A 177 10.70 -4.30 3.75
CA GLU A 177 11.59 -3.15 3.85
C GLU A 177 12.79 -3.30 2.90
N HIS A 178 12.58 -3.06 1.63
CA HIS A 178 13.61 -3.14 0.60
C HIS A 178 13.63 -1.87 -0.27
N ARG A 179 14.74 -1.65 -0.96
CA ARG A 179 14.85 -0.60 -1.96
C ARG A 179 14.18 -1.01 -3.26
N TYR A 180 13.58 -0.04 -3.94
CA TYR A 180 13.01 -0.23 -5.27
C TYR A 180 14.06 0.06 -6.33
N SER A 181 14.20 -0.87 -7.28
CA SER A 181 15.13 -0.74 -8.40
C SER A 181 14.39 -0.69 -9.73
N VAL A 182 14.98 -0.04 -10.71
CA VAL A 182 14.44 0.07 -12.07
C VAL A 182 15.26 -0.81 -13.00
N LEU A 183 14.64 -1.84 -13.57
CA LEU A 183 15.27 -2.75 -14.54
C LEU A 183 14.37 -2.96 -15.76
N PRO A 184 14.91 -3.05 -16.99
CA PRO A 184 14.15 -3.59 -18.12
C PRO A 184 13.66 -5.00 -17.83
N LEU A 185 12.43 -5.34 -18.23
CA LEU A 185 11.83 -6.65 -17.93
C LEU A 185 12.73 -7.83 -18.34
N ASN A 186 13.41 -7.73 -19.50
CA ASN A 186 14.31 -8.79 -19.99
C ASN A 186 15.59 -8.95 -19.15
N GLU A 187 16.01 -7.93 -18.40
CA GLU A 187 17.20 -7.96 -17.53
C GLU A 187 16.92 -8.55 -16.15
N ILE A 188 15.67 -8.62 -15.73
CA ILE A 188 15.29 -9.32 -14.49
C ILE A 188 15.66 -10.80 -14.67
N LYS A 189 16.43 -11.34 -13.72
CA LYS A 189 16.87 -12.74 -13.78
C LYS A 189 15.70 -13.70 -13.55
N ASN A 190 15.80 -14.91 -14.13
CA ASN A 190 14.85 -15.97 -13.76
C ASN A 190 14.96 -16.31 -12.29
N ASP A 191 13.86 -16.81 -11.74
CA ASP A 191 13.70 -17.22 -10.34
C ASP A 191 13.87 -16.09 -9.31
N THR A 192 13.83 -14.83 -9.78
CA THR A 192 13.79 -13.65 -8.90
C THR A 192 12.37 -13.43 -8.41
N LEU A 193 12.19 -13.33 -7.09
CA LEU A 193 10.94 -12.91 -6.46
C LEU A 193 10.82 -11.39 -6.56
N ILE A 194 9.73 -10.94 -7.15
CA ILE A 194 9.42 -9.52 -7.36
C ILE A 194 8.24 -9.17 -6.45
N ASP A 195 8.46 -8.26 -5.55
CA ASP A 195 7.39 -7.77 -4.67
C ASP A 195 6.37 -6.93 -5.43
N VAL A 196 5.16 -6.86 -4.92
CA VAL A 196 4.08 -6.07 -5.49
C VAL A 196 3.61 -5.01 -4.48
N PRO A 197 3.25 -3.80 -4.94
CA PRO A 197 3.02 -3.35 -6.32
C PRO A 197 4.30 -3.25 -7.16
N ALA A 198 4.27 -3.80 -8.37
CA ALA A 198 5.33 -3.68 -9.36
C ALA A 198 4.85 -2.81 -10.53
N LEU A 199 5.56 -1.70 -10.81
CA LEU A 199 5.22 -0.76 -11.88
C LEU A 199 5.95 -1.13 -13.18
N PHE A 200 5.21 -1.26 -14.26
CA PHE A 200 5.69 -1.48 -15.64
C PHE A 200 5.46 -0.21 -16.45
N ALA A 201 6.54 0.49 -16.81
CA ALA A 201 6.52 1.69 -17.63
C ALA A 201 6.84 1.32 -19.08
N PHE A 202 5.85 1.36 -19.97
CA PHE A 202 6.01 1.07 -21.39
C PHE A 202 6.54 2.30 -22.14
N PRO A 203 7.29 2.09 -23.26
CA PRO A 203 7.89 3.20 -24.04
C PRO A 203 6.87 4.24 -24.53
N GLN A 204 5.59 3.86 -24.70
CA GLN A 204 4.50 4.73 -25.16
C GLN A 204 3.92 5.61 -24.05
N LYS A 205 4.58 5.71 -22.89
CA LYS A 205 4.06 6.36 -21.69
C LYS A 205 2.75 5.72 -21.18
N ILE A 206 2.61 4.43 -21.31
CA ILE A 206 1.57 3.65 -20.64
C ILE A 206 2.19 3.05 -19.39
N TYR A 207 1.49 3.16 -18.29
CA TYR A 207 1.89 2.64 -17.00
C TYR A 207 0.92 1.54 -16.58
N MET A 208 1.46 0.39 -16.18
CA MET A 208 0.68 -0.70 -15.62
C MET A 208 1.31 -1.13 -14.30
N THR A 209 0.51 -1.24 -13.26
CA THR A 209 0.95 -1.77 -11.98
C THR A 209 0.24 -3.08 -11.70
N ILE A 210 1.00 -4.13 -11.39
CA ILE A 210 0.45 -5.41 -10.93
C ILE A 210 0.52 -5.43 -9.40
N THR A 211 -0.62 -5.73 -8.77
CA THR A 211 -0.77 -5.89 -7.32
C THR A 211 -1.94 -6.80 -6.99
N GLU A 212 -2.33 -6.85 -5.73
CA GLU A 212 -3.49 -7.62 -5.26
C GLU A 212 -4.38 -6.77 -4.34
N ALA A 213 -5.66 -7.13 -4.24
CA ALA A 213 -6.61 -6.47 -3.36
C ALA A 213 -7.47 -7.49 -2.59
N ASN A 214 -8.00 -7.06 -1.44
CA ASN A 214 -8.86 -7.86 -0.58
C ASN A 214 -8.20 -9.19 -0.16
N LEU A 215 -6.98 -9.10 0.37
CA LEU A 215 -6.24 -10.26 0.87
C LEU A 215 -6.84 -10.71 2.20
N ILE A 216 -7.72 -11.71 2.13
CA ILE A 216 -8.44 -12.29 3.26
C ILE A 216 -8.33 -13.80 3.17
N ASP A 217 -7.96 -14.46 4.27
CA ASP A 217 -7.88 -15.94 4.37
C ASP A 217 -7.12 -16.62 3.21
N TYR A 218 -6.07 -15.96 2.72
CA TYR A 218 -5.25 -16.42 1.60
C TYR A 218 -3.81 -16.02 1.80
N ALA A 219 -2.89 -16.52 0.99
CA ALA A 219 -1.48 -16.14 1.02
C ALA A 219 -1.21 -14.92 0.12
N GLY A 220 -0.31 -14.03 0.55
CA GLY A 220 0.18 -12.93 -0.26
C GLY A 220 0.86 -13.39 -1.54
N MET A 221 0.81 -12.54 -2.57
CA MET A 221 1.37 -12.79 -3.89
C MET A 221 2.62 -11.96 -4.13
N CYS A 222 3.69 -12.65 -4.56
CA CYS A 222 4.80 -12.06 -5.32
C CYS A 222 4.67 -12.44 -6.80
N LEU A 223 5.46 -11.82 -7.67
CA LEU A 223 5.69 -12.30 -9.02
C LEU A 223 7.03 -13.03 -9.09
N ILE A 224 7.12 -14.06 -9.93
CA ILE A 224 8.37 -14.74 -10.22
C ILE A 224 8.54 -14.84 -11.74
N LYS A 225 9.77 -14.71 -12.22
CA LYS A 225 10.05 -14.79 -13.67
C LYS A 225 10.58 -16.18 -14.01
N HIS A 226 9.89 -16.89 -14.90
CA HIS A 226 10.34 -18.16 -15.46
C HIS A 226 10.38 -18.08 -16.99
N ASN A 227 11.50 -18.39 -17.62
CA ASN A 227 11.65 -18.40 -19.07
C ASN A 227 11.16 -17.11 -19.76
N GLY A 228 11.37 -15.96 -19.12
CA GLY A 228 10.97 -14.65 -19.64
C GLY A 228 9.54 -14.21 -19.33
N ILE A 229 8.73 -15.07 -18.73
CA ILE A 229 7.32 -14.82 -18.39
C ILE A 229 7.19 -14.65 -16.87
N LEU A 230 6.34 -13.72 -16.43
CA LEU A 230 5.99 -13.56 -15.04
C LEU A 230 4.79 -14.44 -14.67
N THR A 231 4.87 -15.06 -13.50
CA THR A 231 3.74 -15.78 -12.88
C THR A 231 3.58 -15.35 -11.42
N SER A 232 2.38 -15.49 -10.89
CA SER A 232 2.17 -15.36 -9.45
C SER A 232 2.93 -16.47 -8.71
N GLN A 233 3.43 -16.12 -7.53
CA GLN A 233 4.05 -17.02 -6.59
C GLN A 233 3.55 -16.68 -5.20
N LEU A 234 2.89 -17.63 -4.55
CA LEU A 234 2.30 -17.40 -3.23
C LEU A 234 3.28 -17.72 -2.09
N THR A 235 3.14 -16.98 -0.99
CA THR A 235 3.90 -17.24 0.23
C THR A 235 3.47 -18.56 0.89
N PRO A 236 4.39 -19.48 1.20
CA PRO A 236 4.07 -20.75 1.83
C PRO A 236 3.69 -20.60 3.29
N LEU A 237 2.88 -21.53 3.79
CA LEU A 237 2.62 -21.66 5.23
C LEU A 237 3.94 -21.98 5.99
N PRO A 238 4.09 -21.50 7.23
CA PRO A 238 5.24 -21.84 8.06
C PRO A 238 5.42 -23.36 8.16
N ASP A 239 6.68 -23.83 8.06
CA ASP A 239 7.07 -25.24 8.12
C ASP A 239 6.41 -26.17 7.08
N GLN A 240 5.72 -25.59 6.07
CA GLN A 240 5.01 -26.32 5.02
C GLN A 240 5.30 -25.70 3.64
N SER A 241 6.55 -25.72 3.21
CA SER A 241 7.06 -25.01 2.01
C SER A 241 6.26 -25.26 0.71
N LEU A 242 5.60 -26.41 0.59
CA LEU A 242 4.77 -26.76 -0.57
C LEU A 242 3.33 -26.27 -0.47
N ILE A 243 2.85 -25.90 0.71
CA ILE A 243 1.44 -25.56 0.92
C ILE A 243 1.33 -24.04 1.07
N LYS A 244 0.50 -23.44 0.22
CA LYS A 244 0.23 -22.00 0.22
C LYS A 244 -1.09 -21.66 0.91
N VAL A 245 -2.14 -22.41 0.59
CA VAL A 245 -3.49 -22.14 1.10
C VAL A 245 -4.21 -23.43 1.43
N LYS A 246 -4.94 -23.45 2.56
CA LYS A 246 -5.92 -24.47 2.92
C LYS A 246 -7.27 -23.79 3.10
N ALA A 247 -8.26 -24.22 2.34
CA ALA A 247 -9.58 -23.59 2.37
C ALA A 247 -10.72 -24.60 2.34
N ILE A 248 -11.84 -24.21 2.92
CA ILE A 248 -13.14 -24.91 2.88
C ILE A 248 -14.04 -24.12 1.94
N LEU A 249 -14.80 -24.82 1.09
CA LEU A 249 -15.74 -24.18 0.16
C LEU A 249 -17.04 -23.74 0.89
N PRO A 250 -17.64 -22.58 0.49
CA PRO A 250 -17.25 -21.72 -0.58
C PRO A 250 -16.04 -20.85 -0.19
N HIS A 251 -15.19 -20.51 -1.15
CA HIS A 251 -14.02 -19.69 -0.90
C HIS A 251 -13.69 -18.78 -2.09
N HIS A 252 -13.13 -17.59 -1.82
CA HIS A 252 -12.67 -16.65 -2.83
C HIS A 252 -11.19 -16.37 -2.66
N THR A 253 -10.46 -16.23 -3.76
CA THR A 253 -9.10 -15.70 -3.71
C THR A 253 -9.11 -14.17 -3.59
N PRO A 254 -8.00 -13.53 -3.22
CA PRO A 254 -7.81 -12.09 -3.44
C PRO A 254 -7.95 -11.74 -4.92
N TRP A 255 -8.19 -10.46 -5.20
CA TRP A 255 -8.18 -9.94 -6.55
C TRP A 255 -6.75 -9.77 -7.06
N ARG A 256 -6.47 -10.24 -8.27
CA ARG A 256 -5.26 -9.92 -9.03
C ARG A 256 -5.55 -8.66 -9.83
N VAL A 257 -4.82 -7.59 -9.54
CA VAL A 257 -5.13 -6.23 -9.98
C VAL A 257 -4.08 -5.75 -10.97
N MET A 258 -4.51 -5.19 -12.08
CA MET A 258 -3.69 -4.45 -13.03
C MET A 258 -4.26 -3.03 -13.12
N MET A 259 -3.60 -2.07 -12.46
CA MET A 259 -3.92 -0.64 -12.59
C MET A 259 -3.28 -0.14 -13.88
N ILE A 260 -3.98 0.63 -14.70
CA ILE A 260 -3.52 1.00 -16.05
C ILE A 260 -3.94 2.42 -16.40
N SER A 261 -2.98 3.27 -16.79
CA SER A 261 -3.23 4.60 -17.37
C SER A 261 -2.04 5.06 -18.23
N ASP A 262 -2.25 6.06 -19.07
CA ASP A 262 -1.18 6.83 -19.71
C ASP A 262 -0.82 8.12 -18.95
N GLN A 263 -1.44 8.31 -17.79
CA GLN A 263 -1.11 9.34 -16.81
C GLN A 263 -0.75 8.65 -15.49
N ILE A 264 0.51 8.70 -15.08
CA ILE A 264 0.94 8.04 -13.84
C ILE A 264 0.21 8.57 -12.60
N GLY A 265 -0.22 9.82 -12.62
CA GLY A 265 -1.01 10.44 -11.56
C GLY A 265 -2.35 9.75 -11.30
N ASP A 266 -2.97 9.16 -12.33
CA ASP A 266 -4.23 8.42 -12.18
C ASP A 266 -4.04 7.19 -11.30
N LEU A 267 -2.88 6.50 -11.40
CA LEU A 267 -2.57 5.35 -10.56
C LEU A 267 -2.40 5.75 -9.09
N ILE A 268 -1.76 6.91 -8.84
CA ILE A 268 -1.58 7.44 -7.48
C ILE A 268 -2.94 7.82 -6.86
N ALA A 269 -3.83 8.44 -7.67
CA ALA A 269 -5.15 8.87 -7.21
C ALA A 269 -6.19 7.73 -7.18
N SER A 270 -5.91 6.57 -7.79
CA SER A 270 -6.84 5.44 -7.93
C SER A 270 -7.33 4.90 -6.58
N ASN A 271 -8.62 4.60 -6.51
CA ASN A 271 -9.25 3.90 -5.38
C ASN A 271 -9.54 2.42 -5.68
N ILE A 272 -8.97 1.84 -6.75
CA ILE A 272 -9.31 0.49 -7.22
C ILE A 272 -9.16 -0.59 -6.14
N LEU A 273 -8.19 -0.48 -5.23
CA LEU A 273 -7.99 -1.47 -4.18
C LEU A 273 -9.10 -1.42 -3.13
N THR A 274 -9.55 -0.24 -2.74
CA THR A 274 -10.70 -0.08 -1.85
C THR A 274 -12.02 -0.41 -2.55
N ASN A 275 -12.15 -0.13 -3.86
CA ASN A 275 -13.31 -0.54 -4.69
C ASN A 275 -13.49 -2.07 -4.72
N LEU A 276 -12.38 -2.82 -4.63
CA LEU A 276 -12.35 -4.29 -4.64
C LEU A 276 -12.48 -4.92 -3.25
N SER A 277 -12.42 -4.11 -2.18
CA SER A 277 -12.58 -4.57 -0.81
C SER A 277 -14.05 -4.67 -0.41
N GLU A 278 -14.32 -5.49 0.60
CA GLU A 278 -15.66 -5.64 1.15
C GLU A 278 -16.13 -4.33 1.86
N PRO A 279 -17.43 -4.13 2.01
CA PRO A 279 -17.97 -3.01 2.79
C PRO A 279 -17.47 -2.99 4.23
N CYS A 280 -17.52 -1.82 4.86
CA CYS A 280 -17.10 -1.62 6.25
C CYS A 280 -17.80 -2.60 7.20
N ALA A 281 -16.99 -3.34 7.97
CA ALA A 281 -17.48 -4.31 8.95
C ALA A 281 -17.77 -3.67 10.33
N ILE A 282 -17.31 -2.45 10.56
CA ILE A 282 -17.44 -1.74 11.84
C ILE A 282 -18.67 -0.82 11.77
N LYS A 283 -19.56 -0.95 12.75
CA LYS A 283 -20.83 -0.20 12.76
C LYS A 283 -20.70 1.23 13.26
N ASP A 284 -19.91 1.43 14.32
CA ASP A 284 -19.66 2.73 14.91
C ASP A 284 -18.22 3.15 14.64
N LEU A 285 -18.04 4.22 13.90
CA LEU A 285 -16.76 4.79 13.51
C LEU A 285 -16.44 6.10 14.24
N SER A 286 -17.29 6.53 15.17
CA SER A 286 -17.19 7.83 15.85
C SER A 286 -15.94 7.97 16.75
N TRP A 287 -15.32 6.86 17.10
CA TRP A 287 -14.11 6.80 17.92
C TRP A 287 -12.80 6.90 17.11
N LEU A 288 -12.84 6.69 15.79
CA LEU A 288 -11.67 6.84 14.94
C LEU A 288 -11.16 8.28 14.97
N ALA A 289 -9.86 8.43 15.11
CA ALA A 289 -9.24 9.74 15.25
C ALA A 289 -7.88 9.81 14.51
N PRO A 290 -7.89 9.90 13.20
CA PRO A 290 -6.66 10.08 12.44
C PRO A 290 -5.90 11.32 12.92
N GLY A 291 -4.57 11.25 12.88
CA GLY A 291 -3.77 12.35 13.40
C GLY A 291 -2.28 12.14 13.27
N LYS A 292 -1.56 12.82 14.16
CA LYS A 292 -0.09 12.74 14.23
C LYS A 292 0.32 12.14 15.57
N ALA A 293 1.42 11.38 15.58
CA ALA A 293 1.94 10.69 16.75
C ALA A 293 3.42 11.01 16.99
N THR A 294 3.82 11.24 18.25
CA THR A 294 5.25 11.26 18.60
C THR A 294 5.79 9.83 18.70
N PHE A 295 7.05 9.64 18.30
CA PHE A 295 7.74 8.36 18.31
C PHE A 295 9.19 8.52 18.77
N HIS A 296 9.41 8.63 20.08
CA HIS A 296 10.71 8.98 20.68
C HIS A 296 11.84 7.98 20.39
N TRP A 297 11.51 6.72 20.13
CA TRP A 297 12.50 5.72 19.75
C TRP A 297 13.34 6.14 18.52
N TRP A 298 12.69 6.79 17.53
CA TRP A 298 13.40 7.24 16.33
C TRP A 298 14.54 8.22 16.65
N ASN A 299 14.28 9.19 17.54
CA ASN A 299 15.29 10.19 17.89
C ASN A 299 16.37 9.66 18.85
N GLY A 300 16.28 8.41 19.31
CA GLY A 300 17.20 7.78 20.24
C GLY A 300 16.81 7.99 21.69
N ASP A 301 15.53 8.08 21.97
CA ASP A 301 14.97 8.21 23.33
C ASP A 301 15.50 9.46 24.07
N ILE A 302 15.53 10.60 23.36
CA ILE A 302 16.08 11.84 23.91
C ILE A 302 15.20 12.38 25.03
N SER A 303 15.81 12.54 26.19
CA SER A 303 15.22 13.17 27.38
C SER A 303 15.85 14.54 27.64
N PRO A 304 15.09 15.57 28.02
CA PRO A 304 15.64 16.85 28.49
C PRO A 304 16.35 16.73 29.83
N ASP A 305 16.03 15.72 30.63
CA ASP A 305 16.66 15.41 31.91
C ASP A 305 17.26 13.99 31.86
N THR A 306 18.55 13.87 32.10
CA THR A 306 19.27 12.60 32.03
C THR A 306 19.00 11.65 33.21
N THR A 307 18.29 12.13 34.23
CA THR A 307 17.87 11.30 35.38
C THR A 307 16.58 10.53 35.09
N TRP A 308 15.80 10.93 34.07
CA TRP A 308 14.58 10.24 33.68
C TRP A 308 14.89 9.02 32.82
N GLU A 309 14.23 7.89 33.12
CA GLU A 309 14.27 6.73 32.24
C GLU A 309 13.30 6.93 31.07
N PRO A 310 13.81 7.13 29.82
CA PRO A 310 12.97 7.39 28.67
C PRO A 310 11.91 6.30 28.45
N GLY A 311 10.68 6.71 28.10
CA GLY A 311 9.57 5.81 27.84
C GLY A 311 9.01 5.08 29.06
N VAL A 312 9.60 5.26 30.26
CA VAL A 312 9.16 4.63 31.51
C VAL A 312 8.71 5.67 32.52
N ASP A 313 9.57 6.64 32.86
CA ASP A 313 9.25 7.63 33.87
C ASP A 313 8.06 8.51 33.47
N PHE A 314 7.27 8.89 34.47
CA PHE A 314 6.10 9.74 34.27
C PHE A 314 6.49 11.08 33.64
N GLU A 315 7.54 11.70 34.15
CA GLU A 315 8.05 13.02 33.73
C GLU A 315 8.51 13.01 32.27
N PHE A 316 9.16 11.91 31.83
CA PHE A 316 9.54 11.74 30.42
C PHE A 316 8.31 11.73 29.50
N ASN A 317 7.34 10.88 29.82
CA ASN A 317 6.12 10.78 29.04
C ASN A 317 5.29 12.08 29.12
N GLN A 318 5.21 12.71 30.29
CA GLN A 318 4.58 14.03 30.48
C GLN A 318 5.18 15.08 29.55
N TYR A 319 6.52 15.13 29.41
CA TYR A 319 7.21 16.08 28.54
C TYR A 319 6.76 15.94 27.08
N TYR A 320 6.64 14.72 26.54
CA TYR A 320 6.14 14.47 25.18
C TYR A 320 4.64 14.72 25.06
N ILE A 321 3.83 14.36 26.06
CA ILE A 321 2.38 14.65 26.10
C ILE A 321 2.15 16.17 26.07
N ASP A 322 2.89 16.94 26.84
CA ASP A 322 2.80 18.39 26.83
C ASP A 322 3.24 19.02 25.51
N PHE A 323 4.25 18.44 24.85
CA PHE A 323 4.64 18.82 23.49
C PHE A 323 3.50 18.55 22.49
N CYS A 324 2.88 17.38 22.54
CA CYS A 324 1.72 17.03 21.71
C CYS A 324 0.59 18.05 21.89
N ALA A 325 0.21 18.32 23.13
CA ALA A 325 -0.90 19.24 23.47
C ALA A 325 -0.67 20.66 22.95
N ARG A 326 0.57 21.18 23.06
CA ARG A 326 0.91 22.54 22.59
C ARG A 326 0.97 22.66 21.07
N ASN A 327 1.14 21.54 20.34
CA ASN A 327 1.51 21.56 18.93
C ASN A 327 0.51 20.84 18.01
N ASN A 328 -0.72 20.59 18.49
CA ASN A 328 -1.77 19.93 17.70
C ASN A 328 -1.32 18.55 17.16
N ILE A 329 -0.62 17.76 18.01
CA ILE A 329 -0.24 16.38 17.76
C ILE A 329 -1.18 15.51 18.60
N GLN A 330 -1.90 14.59 17.98
CA GLN A 330 -3.02 13.89 18.58
C GLN A 330 -2.58 12.79 19.54
N TYR A 331 -1.44 12.14 19.27
CA TYR A 331 -1.00 10.95 19.98
C TYR A 331 0.41 11.06 20.55
N HIS A 332 0.60 10.44 21.71
CA HIS A 332 1.91 10.06 22.22
C HIS A 332 2.03 8.54 22.24
N THR A 333 3.15 8.01 21.72
CA THR A 333 3.41 6.56 21.68
C THR A 333 4.33 6.13 22.81
N ILE A 334 3.87 5.18 23.63
CA ILE A 334 4.65 4.54 24.69
C ILE A 334 5.31 3.28 24.09
N ILE A 335 6.64 3.21 24.09
CA ILE A 335 7.41 2.16 23.40
C ILE A 335 8.18 1.30 24.40
N GLY A 336 9.02 1.91 25.17
CA GLY A 336 9.98 1.29 26.09
C GLY A 336 11.32 1.97 26.00
N TYR A 337 12.39 1.32 26.47
CA TYR A 337 13.72 1.91 26.50
C TYR A 337 14.82 0.84 26.36
N ARG A 338 15.92 1.17 25.69
CA ARG A 338 17.09 0.30 25.50
C ARG A 338 16.72 -1.11 25.01
N LYS A 339 15.90 -1.16 23.95
CA LYS A 339 15.46 -2.41 23.33
C LYS A 339 14.63 -3.33 24.25
N VAL A 340 14.05 -2.78 25.31
CA VAL A 340 13.08 -3.45 26.18
C VAL A 340 11.75 -2.73 26.09
N ALA A 341 10.69 -3.46 25.79
CA ALA A 341 9.34 -2.94 25.67
C ALA A 341 8.83 -2.33 26.99
N TRP A 342 7.75 -1.54 26.94
CA TRP A 342 7.10 -0.93 28.12
C TRP A 342 6.47 -1.96 29.07
N TYR A 343 6.21 -3.17 28.60
CA TYR A 343 5.67 -4.29 29.39
C TYR A 343 6.78 -5.18 29.93
N GLN A 344 6.43 -6.07 30.88
CA GLN A 344 7.36 -7.09 31.37
C GLN A 344 7.87 -7.95 30.21
N ASN A 345 9.17 -7.88 29.95
CA ASN A 345 9.83 -8.62 28.89
C ASN A 345 11.22 -9.07 29.33
N ASP A 346 11.52 -10.35 29.20
CA ASP A 346 12.83 -10.94 29.49
C ASP A 346 13.56 -11.41 28.20
N GLY A 347 13.02 -11.07 27.03
CA GLY A 347 13.65 -11.27 25.74
C GLY A 347 14.71 -10.22 25.39
N GLN A 348 15.24 -10.29 24.17
CA GLN A 348 16.27 -9.38 23.65
C GLN A 348 15.73 -8.62 22.42
N ASP A 349 16.25 -7.43 22.20
CA ASP A 349 15.96 -6.60 21.02
C ASP A 349 14.44 -6.47 20.75
N TYR A 350 13.67 -6.16 21.79
CA TYR A 350 12.20 -6.09 21.80
C TYR A 350 11.48 -7.43 21.58
N SER A 351 12.14 -8.49 21.17
CA SER A 351 11.54 -9.82 21.03
C SER A 351 11.08 -10.37 22.38
N PRO A 352 9.93 -11.07 22.44
CA PRO A 352 9.46 -11.64 23.69
C PRO A 352 10.29 -12.84 24.13
N GLY A 353 10.57 -12.90 25.44
CA GLY A 353 11.17 -14.07 26.11
C GLY A 353 10.11 -14.94 26.79
N PRO A 354 10.53 -16.03 27.44
CA PRO A 354 9.61 -17.01 28.02
C PRO A 354 8.72 -16.49 29.17
N ASN A 355 9.12 -15.41 29.86
CA ASN A 355 8.35 -14.80 30.95
C ASN A 355 7.73 -13.45 30.54
N THR A 356 7.61 -13.18 29.24
CA THR A 356 6.98 -11.97 28.73
C THR A 356 5.50 -11.91 29.12
N ASP A 357 5.08 -10.76 29.66
CA ASP A 357 3.70 -10.54 30.05
C ASP A 357 3.24 -9.12 29.66
N ILE A 358 2.54 -9.02 28.54
CA ILE A 358 2.03 -7.73 28.01
C ILE A 358 0.96 -7.09 28.91
N LEU A 359 0.39 -7.85 29.86
CA LEU A 359 -0.59 -7.34 30.81
C LEU A 359 0.06 -6.64 32.01
N LYS A 360 1.37 -6.65 32.11
CA LYS A 360 2.15 -6.05 33.20
C LYS A 360 3.09 -4.98 32.70
N PRO A 361 2.85 -3.71 33.00
CA PRO A 361 3.83 -2.66 32.77
C PRO A 361 5.16 -2.93 33.48
N ARG A 362 6.25 -2.36 32.95
CA ARG A 362 7.53 -2.33 33.65
C ARG A 362 7.40 -1.63 35.03
N PRO A 363 8.21 -2.03 36.01
CA PRO A 363 8.28 -1.30 37.29
C PRO A 363 8.55 0.19 37.06
N GLY A 364 7.78 1.03 37.74
CA GLY A 364 7.89 2.50 37.63
C GLY A 364 6.92 3.11 36.59
N LEU A 365 6.42 2.36 35.64
CA LEU A 365 5.49 2.86 34.61
C LEU A 365 4.04 2.72 35.09
N ASP A 366 3.39 3.85 35.44
CA ASP A 366 1.96 3.93 35.79
C ASP A 366 1.15 4.36 34.56
N ILE A 367 0.65 3.38 33.81
CA ILE A 367 -0.14 3.61 32.59
C ILE A 367 -1.43 4.38 32.88
N GLN A 368 -2.12 4.09 34.02
CA GLN A 368 -3.37 4.76 34.33
C GLN A 368 -3.13 6.26 34.63
N ALA A 369 -2.11 6.57 35.42
CA ALA A 369 -1.76 7.96 35.70
C ALA A 369 -1.38 8.73 34.44
N LEU A 370 -0.61 8.11 33.53
CA LEU A 370 -0.26 8.70 32.24
C LEU A 370 -1.49 8.93 31.35
N SER A 371 -2.41 7.96 31.29
CA SER A 371 -3.64 8.08 30.51
C SER A 371 -4.53 9.21 31.04
N ASP A 372 -4.72 9.29 32.36
CA ASP A 372 -5.50 10.37 32.98
C ASP A 372 -4.86 11.74 32.70
N TYR A 373 -3.52 11.82 32.74
CA TYR A 373 -2.79 13.04 32.42
C TYR A 373 -2.95 13.41 30.93
N ALA A 374 -2.71 12.49 30.00
CA ALA A 374 -2.83 12.71 28.58
C ALA A 374 -4.25 13.16 28.20
N LYS A 375 -5.27 12.50 28.75
CA LYS A 375 -6.67 12.86 28.58
C LYS A 375 -6.97 14.27 29.07
N SER A 376 -6.40 14.68 30.21
CA SER A 376 -6.53 16.05 30.75
C SER A 376 -5.96 17.12 29.82
N LYS A 377 -5.02 16.74 28.96
CA LYS A 377 -4.37 17.59 27.95
C LYS A 377 -5.00 17.49 26.56
N GLY A 378 -5.98 16.61 26.36
CA GLY A 378 -6.58 16.33 25.05
C GLY A 378 -5.66 15.54 24.11
N VAL A 379 -4.70 14.80 24.68
CA VAL A 379 -3.78 13.92 23.94
C VAL A 379 -4.18 12.47 24.20
N ARG A 380 -4.11 11.65 23.16
CA ARG A 380 -4.40 10.22 23.18
C ARG A 380 -3.11 9.44 23.40
N LEU A 381 -3.21 8.27 24.01
CA LEU A 381 -2.07 7.36 24.16
C LEU A 381 -2.21 6.16 23.26
N ARG A 382 -1.09 5.73 22.72
CA ARG A 382 -0.95 4.49 21.97
C ARG A 382 0.28 3.72 22.42
N PHE A 383 0.28 2.38 22.17
CA PHE A 383 1.40 1.52 22.50
C PHE A 383 2.17 1.08 21.25
N TRP A 384 3.44 0.76 21.43
CA TRP A 384 4.18 -0.15 20.59
C TRP A 384 4.13 -1.55 21.21
N VAL A 385 3.84 -2.61 20.41
CA VAL A 385 3.78 -3.99 20.89
C VAL A 385 4.36 -4.96 19.87
N HIS A 386 5.09 -5.98 20.35
CA HIS A 386 5.48 -7.10 19.51
C HIS A 386 4.30 -8.06 19.35
N TRP A 387 3.97 -8.48 18.10
CA TRP A 387 2.80 -9.31 17.85
C TRP A 387 2.78 -10.63 18.62
N GLN A 388 3.95 -11.29 18.83
CA GLN A 388 4.04 -12.54 19.58
C GLN A 388 3.83 -12.36 21.08
N ALA A 389 4.04 -11.16 21.63
CA ALA A 389 3.65 -10.85 23.01
C ALA A 389 2.14 -10.58 23.11
N LEU A 390 1.57 -9.94 22.08
CA LEU A 390 0.16 -9.56 22.04
C LEU A 390 -0.78 -10.74 21.75
N TYR A 391 -0.55 -11.43 20.63
CA TYR A 391 -1.51 -12.37 20.07
C TYR A 391 -1.94 -13.50 21.00
N PRO A 392 -1.05 -14.14 21.79
CA PRO A 392 -1.44 -15.19 22.73
C PRO A 392 -2.37 -14.71 23.87
N LYS A 393 -2.47 -13.40 24.11
CA LYS A 393 -3.26 -12.78 25.17
C LYS A 393 -4.21 -11.71 24.65
N ILE A 394 -4.53 -11.71 23.38
CA ILE A 394 -5.19 -10.60 22.66
C ILE A 394 -6.47 -10.12 23.37
N ASP A 395 -7.37 -11.01 23.78
CA ASP A 395 -8.64 -10.66 24.43
C ASP A 395 -8.41 -9.95 25.77
N SER A 396 -7.50 -10.49 26.60
CA SER A 396 -7.17 -9.89 27.89
C SER A 396 -6.40 -8.59 27.75
N ALA A 397 -5.54 -8.48 26.72
CA ALA A 397 -4.74 -7.30 26.46
C ALA A 397 -5.64 -6.14 25.98
N PHE A 398 -6.52 -6.37 25.03
CA PHE A 398 -7.40 -5.33 24.49
C PHE A 398 -8.39 -4.83 25.54
N ALA A 399 -9.01 -5.73 26.32
CA ALA A 399 -9.88 -5.34 27.44
C ALA A 399 -9.12 -4.51 28.49
N LEU A 400 -7.85 -4.82 28.76
CA LEU A 400 -7.02 -4.06 29.69
C LEU A 400 -6.62 -2.71 29.12
N PHE A 401 -6.25 -2.64 27.83
CA PHE A 401 -5.85 -1.40 27.17
C PHE A 401 -7.02 -0.41 27.08
N GLU A 402 -8.22 -0.89 26.72
CA GLU A 402 -9.43 -0.09 26.76
C GLU A 402 -9.70 0.45 28.19
N LYS A 403 -9.56 -0.40 29.21
CA LYS A 403 -9.71 0.02 30.62
C LYS A 403 -8.70 1.09 31.02
N TRP A 404 -7.47 1.02 30.53
CA TRP A 404 -6.45 2.04 30.75
C TRP A 404 -6.67 3.32 29.92
N GLY A 405 -7.61 3.30 28.95
CA GLY A 405 -7.88 4.44 28.07
C GLY A 405 -6.84 4.60 26.98
N ILE A 406 -6.22 3.50 26.55
CA ILE A 406 -5.36 3.45 25.35
C ILE A 406 -6.25 3.40 24.11
N GLU A 407 -5.90 4.18 23.09
CA GLU A 407 -6.74 4.37 21.90
C GLU A 407 -6.12 3.82 20.60
N GLY A 408 -4.94 3.22 20.68
CA GLY A 408 -4.32 2.58 19.52
C GLY A 408 -3.00 1.90 19.83
N MET A 409 -2.44 1.25 18.82
CA MET A 409 -1.11 0.64 18.93
C MET A 409 -0.44 0.42 17.59
N MET A 410 0.88 0.37 17.61
CA MET A 410 1.71 -0.22 16.58
C MET A 410 1.95 -1.69 16.94
N VAL A 411 1.57 -2.61 16.07
CA VAL A 411 1.83 -4.06 16.19
C VAL A 411 2.94 -4.41 15.23
N ASP A 412 4.08 -4.84 15.76
CA ASP A 412 5.34 -4.91 15.04
C ASP A 412 5.91 -6.32 14.92
N PHE A 413 6.90 -6.50 14.00
CA PHE A 413 7.63 -7.74 13.68
C PHE A 413 6.76 -8.86 13.08
N LEU A 414 5.80 -8.51 12.24
CA LEU A 414 4.90 -9.51 11.60
C LEU A 414 5.63 -10.31 10.51
N ASP A 415 6.50 -9.69 9.73
CA ASP A 415 7.51 -10.24 8.80
C ASP A 415 7.05 -11.34 7.84
N ARG A 416 5.76 -11.52 7.64
CA ARG A 416 5.16 -12.60 6.85
C ARG A 416 3.81 -12.16 6.25
N ASP A 417 3.46 -12.75 5.11
CA ASP A 417 2.15 -12.61 4.45
C ASP A 417 1.53 -13.96 4.03
N ASP A 418 1.97 -15.07 4.66
CA ASP A 418 1.30 -16.35 4.48
C ASP A 418 -0.14 -16.32 5.04
N GLN A 419 -0.96 -17.30 4.63
CA GLN A 419 -2.37 -17.37 5.03
C GLN A 419 -2.59 -17.29 6.55
N GLN A 420 -1.69 -17.87 7.35
CA GLN A 420 -1.82 -17.81 8.82
C GLN A 420 -1.61 -16.38 9.33
N MET A 421 -0.59 -15.68 8.84
CA MET A 421 -0.28 -14.32 9.26
C MET A 421 -1.37 -13.34 8.79
N VAL A 422 -1.90 -13.54 7.59
CA VAL A 422 -3.05 -12.75 7.09
C VAL A 422 -4.27 -12.91 8.01
N ARG A 423 -4.59 -14.13 8.44
CA ARG A 423 -5.66 -14.38 9.43
C ARG A 423 -5.40 -13.72 10.78
N ILE A 424 -4.16 -13.76 11.27
CA ILE A 424 -3.75 -13.13 12.53
C ILE A 424 -3.98 -11.61 12.45
N GLN A 425 -3.53 -10.95 11.39
CA GLN A 425 -3.73 -9.51 11.21
C GLN A 425 -5.21 -9.15 11.13
N GLN A 426 -6.00 -9.93 10.39
CA GLN A 426 -7.44 -9.72 10.33
C GLN A 426 -8.12 -9.88 11.70
N GLU A 427 -7.76 -10.89 12.48
CA GLU A 427 -8.28 -11.08 13.83
C GLU A 427 -7.90 -9.93 14.77
N ILE A 428 -6.65 -9.43 14.65
CA ILE A 428 -6.22 -8.25 15.42
C ILE A 428 -7.12 -7.06 15.09
N LEU A 429 -7.39 -6.76 13.83
CA LEU A 429 -8.27 -5.64 13.43
C LEU A 429 -9.70 -5.80 13.93
N GLN A 430 -10.26 -6.99 13.83
CA GLN A 430 -11.62 -7.29 14.30
C GLN A 430 -11.76 -7.06 15.80
N LYS A 431 -10.87 -7.68 16.60
CA LYS A 431 -10.89 -7.56 18.06
C LYS A 431 -10.52 -6.16 18.53
N ALA A 432 -9.59 -5.49 17.87
CA ALA A 432 -9.23 -4.11 18.16
C ALA A 432 -10.43 -3.16 17.98
N ALA A 433 -11.24 -3.36 16.93
CA ALA A 433 -12.44 -2.57 16.69
C ALA A 433 -13.50 -2.75 17.81
N GLU A 434 -13.62 -3.94 18.40
CA GLU A 434 -14.53 -4.20 19.54
C GLU A 434 -14.13 -3.40 20.80
N HIS A 435 -12.83 -3.02 20.91
CA HIS A 435 -12.26 -2.26 22.02
C HIS A 435 -11.87 -0.82 21.63
N HIS A 436 -12.34 -0.32 20.48
CA HIS A 436 -12.07 1.05 19.99
C HIS A 436 -10.57 1.38 19.88
N LEU A 437 -9.78 0.41 19.35
CA LEU A 437 -8.34 0.54 19.18
C LEU A 437 -7.98 0.71 17.70
N GLU A 438 -7.23 1.76 17.39
CA GLU A 438 -6.62 1.95 16.07
C GLU A 438 -5.31 1.15 15.99
N ILE A 439 -5.08 0.52 14.84
CA ILE A 439 -3.94 -0.37 14.61
C ILE A 439 -3.06 0.20 13.50
N GLU A 440 -1.79 0.24 13.78
CA GLU A 440 -0.72 0.37 12.83
C GLU A 440 0.05 -0.95 12.77
N PHE A 441 0.26 -1.50 11.57
CA PHE A 441 1.08 -2.69 11.39
C PHE A 441 2.49 -2.32 10.95
N HIS A 442 3.50 -2.94 11.58
CA HIS A 442 4.91 -2.73 11.32
C HIS A 442 5.63 -4.06 11.04
N GLY A 443 6.73 -4.04 10.28
CA GLY A 443 7.28 -5.27 9.74
C GLY A 443 6.22 -6.06 8.96
N ALA A 444 5.43 -5.41 8.12
CA ALA A 444 4.21 -5.98 7.55
C ALA A 444 4.16 -5.84 6.02
N TYR A 445 3.39 -6.68 5.34
CA TYR A 445 3.17 -6.57 3.90
C TYR A 445 2.36 -5.32 3.51
N LYS A 446 2.39 -4.93 2.21
CA LYS A 446 1.63 -3.79 1.65
C LYS A 446 0.14 -3.84 1.98
N PRO A 447 -0.57 -2.71 2.01
CA PRO A 447 -2.05 -2.67 2.07
C PRO A 447 -2.68 -3.37 0.86
N THR A 448 -3.89 -3.86 1.06
CA THR A 448 -4.67 -4.52 -0.01
C THR A 448 -6.12 -3.97 -0.10
N GLY A 449 -6.30 -2.71 0.34
CA GLY A 449 -7.61 -2.04 0.33
C GLY A 449 -8.48 -2.36 1.54
N LEU A 450 -7.99 -3.12 2.53
CA LEU A 450 -8.77 -3.53 3.71
C LEU A 450 -9.17 -2.37 4.62
N SER A 451 -8.57 -1.19 4.49
CA SER A 451 -8.99 0.03 5.20
C SER A 451 -10.46 0.43 4.92
N ARG A 452 -11.07 -0.02 3.81
CA ARG A 452 -12.51 0.09 3.60
C ARG A 452 -13.30 -0.82 4.55
N MET A 453 -12.86 -2.07 4.74
CA MET A 453 -13.54 -3.06 5.58
C MET A 453 -13.25 -2.81 7.08
N TYR A 454 -12.00 -2.48 7.38
CA TYR A 454 -11.48 -2.22 8.73
C TYR A 454 -10.77 -0.86 8.77
N PRO A 455 -11.53 0.27 8.83
CA PRO A 455 -10.92 1.60 8.87
C PRO A 455 -10.15 1.90 10.16
N ASN A 456 -10.18 1.01 11.16
CA ASN A 456 -9.28 1.06 12.32
C ASN A 456 -7.85 0.58 12.02
N GLU A 457 -7.53 0.17 10.79
CA GLU A 457 -6.17 0.10 10.28
C GLU A 457 -5.74 1.49 9.80
N SER A 458 -5.10 2.26 10.69
CA SER A 458 -4.72 3.64 10.40
C SER A 458 -3.59 3.75 9.38
N THR A 459 -2.61 2.83 9.46
CA THR A 459 -1.50 2.74 8.50
C THR A 459 -0.74 1.43 8.67
N ARG A 460 0.15 1.12 7.73
CA ARG A 460 1.13 0.04 7.87
C ARG A 460 2.44 0.39 7.17
N GLU A 461 3.53 -0.18 7.62
CA GLU A 461 4.84 0.01 7.04
C GLU A 461 4.97 -0.69 5.68
N GLY A 462 5.61 -1.84 5.62
CA GLY A 462 5.84 -2.61 4.39
C GLY A 462 6.67 -1.85 3.35
N THR A 463 7.63 -1.08 3.80
CA THR A 463 8.60 -0.35 2.97
C THR A 463 9.79 0.12 3.78
N LEU A 464 10.96 0.16 3.15
CA LEU A 464 12.13 0.83 3.71
C LEU A 464 11.81 2.32 3.91
N ASN A 465 12.13 2.88 5.06
CA ASN A 465 11.72 4.22 5.48
C ASN A 465 12.78 4.91 6.34
N TYR A 466 12.50 6.12 6.86
CA TYR A 466 13.46 6.94 7.62
C TYR A 466 13.94 6.33 8.93
N GLU A 467 13.39 5.23 9.43
CA GLU A 467 14.01 4.55 10.58
C GLU A 467 15.41 4.02 10.24
N ASN A 468 15.63 3.66 8.96
CA ASN A 468 16.91 3.15 8.48
C ASN A 468 18.04 4.19 8.51
N ASP A 469 17.74 5.48 8.65
CA ASP A 469 18.73 6.54 8.87
C ASP A 469 19.47 6.41 10.22
N LYS A 470 18.92 5.62 11.15
CA LYS A 470 19.56 5.32 12.45
C LYS A 470 20.80 4.43 12.32
N TRP A 471 20.87 3.60 11.28
CA TRP A 471 21.93 2.61 11.07
C TRP A 471 22.47 2.53 9.65
N GLY A 472 21.99 3.36 8.74
CA GLY A 472 22.41 3.39 7.35
C GLY A 472 22.20 4.77 6.70
N ASN A 473 22.60 4.89 5.47
CA ASN A 473 22.31 6.00 4.57
C ASN A 473 21.49 5.51 3.37
N LEU A 474 20.59 4.60 3.63
CA LEU A 474 19.85 3.88 2.58
C LEU A 474 18.69 4.69 2.03
N ILE A 475 18.10 5.60 2.84
CA ILE A 475 16.98 6.41 2.42
C ILE A 475 17.50 7.68 1.76
N THR A 476 17.29 7.77 0.47
CA THR A 476 17.65 8.93 -0.34
C THR A 476 16.39 9.54 -0.97
N PRO A 477 16.45 10.79 -1.44
CA PRO A 477 15.32 11.38 -2.18
C PRO A 477 14.90 10.55 -3.42
N GLN A 478 15.79 9.73 -3.98
CA GLN A 478 15.44 8.78 -5.05
C GLN A 478 14.56 7.64 -4.52
N ASP A 479 14.85 7.15 -3.30
CA ASP A 479 14.05 6.09 -2.68
C ASP A 479 12.66 6.63 -2.33
N ASP A 480 12.54 7.86 -1.82
CA ASP A 480 11.27 8.54 -1.55
C ASP A 480 10.41 8.66 -2.82
N ILE A 481 11.02 9.04 -3.95
CA ILE A 481 10.35 9.08 -5.24
C ILE A 481 9.90 7.69 -5.71
N ASN A 482 10.74 6.67 -5.55
CA ASN A 482 10.41 5.31 -6.00
C ASN A 482 9.23 4.72 -5.20
N VAL A 483 9.15 4.99 -3.90
CA VAL A 483 8.03 4.57 -3.04
C VAL A 483 6.70 5.12 -3.53
N VAL A 484 6.65 6.38 -4.01
CA VAL A 484 5.42 7.00 -4.53
C VAL A 484 4.86 6.25 -5.73
N PHE A 485 5.73 5.72 -6.59
CA PHE A 485 5.32 5.02 -7.82
C PHE A 485 5.24 3.49 -7.66
N THR A 486 5.41 2.98 -6.45
CA THR A 486 5.35 1.54 -6.14
C THR A 486 4.49 1.31 -4.90
N ARG A 487 5.08 1.27 -3.70
CA ARG A 487 4.43 0.94 -2.43
C ARG A 487 3.19 1.79 -2.13
N LEU A 488 3.25 3.10 -2.41
CA LEU A 488 2.13 4.02 -2.16
C LEU A 488 0.91 3.73 -3.04
N LEU A 489 1.09 3.07 -4.19
CA LEU A 489 -0.04 2.65 -5.04
C LEU A 489 -0.94 1.60 -4.36
N ALA A 490 -0.42 0.89 -3.36
CA ALA A 490 -1.18 -0.05 -2.54
C ALA A 490 -2.02 0.63 -1.45
N GLY A 491 -1.65 1.83 -1.01
CA GLY A 491 -2.36 2.55 0.05
C GLY A 491 -1.44 3.16 1.11
N PRO A 492 -1.96 3.52 2.29
CA PRO A 492 -1.26 4.28 3.29
C PRO A 492 0.03 3.60 3.76
N THR A 493 1.03 4.41 4.09
CA THR A 493 2.32 3.92 4.59
C THR A 493 2.78 4.71 5.79
N ASP A 494 3.21 4.02 6.85
CA ASP A 494 4.11 4.63 7.81
C ASP A 494 5.50 4.77 7.21
N TYR A 495 6.15 5.90 7.51
CA TYR A 495 7.44 6.25 6.93
C TYR A 495 8.38 6.93 7.93
N HIS A 496 8.08 6.89 9.22
CA HIS A 496 8.82 7.59 10.27
C HIS A 496 9.10 9.06 9.93
N LEU A 497 8.04 9.80 9.54
CA LEU A 497 8.16 11.20 9.13
C LEU A 497 8.62 12.11 10.27
N GLY A 498 9.22 13.23 9.92
CA GLY A 498 9.51 14.34 10.81
C GLY A 498 10.96 14.50 11.21
N GLY A 499 11.91 13.80 10.61
CA GLY A 499 13.32 14.08 10.81
C GLY A 499 13.67 15.53 10.46
N PHE A 500 14.04 16.36 11.45
CA PHE A 500 14.27 17.82 11.27
C PHE A 500 15.75 18.21 11.23
N ARG A 501 16.63 17.19 11.03
CA ARG A 501 18.08 17.35 10.88
C ARG A 501 18.53 16.93 9.49
N ALA A 502 18.05 17.67 8.49
CA ALA A 502 18.48 17.48 7.10
C ALA A 502 19.97 17.78 6.96
N MET A 503 20.70 16.92 6.24
CA MET A 503 22.14 17.06 6.00
C MET A 503 22.45 16.90 4.52
N PRO A 504 23.44 17.67 4.00
CA PRO A 504 24.01 17.37 2.69
C PRO A 504 24.64 15.97 2.71
N GLU A 505 24.60 15.26 1.60
CA GLU A 505 25.15 13.90 1.49
C GLU A 505 26.63 13.84 1.93
N SER A 506 27.42 14.88 1.61
CA SER A 506 28.84 14.99 2.03
C SER A 506 29.04 15.04 3.54
N ASN A 507 28.04 15.44 4.29
CA ASN A 507 28.10 15.67 5.74
C ASN A 507 27.20 14.70 6.51
N PHE A 508 26.55 13.77 5.81
CA PHE A 508 25.66 12.79 6.44
C PHE A 508 26.46 11.84 7.32
N ILE A 509 26.02 11.69 8.56
CA ILE A 509 26.60 10.77 9.54
C ILE A 509 25.50 9.83 10.00
N VAL A 510 25.76 8.53 9.87
CA VAL A 510 24.89 7.48 10.42
C VAL A 510 24.99 7.49 11.94
N GLN A 511 23.87 7.71 12.60
CA GLN A 511 23.82 7.72 14.06
C GLN A 511 22.44 7.34 14.60
N ALA A 512 22.40 6.45 15.59
CA ALA A 512 21.16 5.94 16.17
C ALA A 512 20.43 6.96 17.05
N THR A 513 21.16 8.00 17.53
CA THR A 513 20.63 9.08 18.37
C THR A 513 20.66 10.38 17.59
N ARG A 514 19.52 11.08 17.50
CA ARG A 514 19.34 12.27 16.66
C ARG A 514 19.72 12.00 15.19
N PRO A 515 19.10 11.04 14.52
CA PRO A 515 19.45 10.69 13.15
C PRO A 515 19.43 11.91 12.22
N HIS A 516 20.28 11.87 11.21
CA HIS A 516 20.22 12.79 10.08
C HIS A 516 19.28 12.24 9.02
N VAL A 517 18.71 13.11 8.21
CA VAL A 517 17.93 12.74 7.01
C VAL A 517 18.58 13.38 5.77
N LEU A 518 18.55 12.68 4.65
CA LEU A 518 18.95 13.22 3.34
C LEU A 518 17.83 14.05 2.73
N GLY A 519 18.18 14.94 1.80
CA GLY A 519 17.23 15.89 1.21
C GLY A 519 17.12 17.19 2.00
N THR A 520 16.14 18.02 1.66
CA THR A 520 15.91 19.31 2.31
C THR A 520 14.81 19.23 3.37
N ARG A 521 14.73 20.23 4.24
CA ARG A 521 13.60 20.37 5.16
C ARG A 521 12.27 20.50 4.41
N CYS A 522 12.25 21.20 3.27
CA CYS A 522 11.04 21.31 2.45
C CYS A 522 10.64 19.98 1.84
N HIS A 523 11.59 19.10 1.51
CA HIS A 523 11.30 17.72 1.11
C HIS A 523 10.55 16.98 2.23
N MET A 524 11.06 17.02 3.46
CA MET A 524 10.41 16.40 4.63
C MET A 524 9.00 16.98 4.88
N LEU A 525 8.82 18.31 4.75
CA LEU A 525 7.49 18.91 4.85
C LEU A 525 6.55 18.40 3.75
N ALA A 526 7.06 18.28 2.51
CA ALA A 526 6.27 17.83 1.37
C ALA A 526 5.83 16.35 1.52
N MET A 527 6.63 15.52 2.17
CA MET A 527 6.29 14.11 2.43
C MET A 527 5.01 13.95 3.24
N TYR A 528 4.64 14.89 4.13
CA TYR A 528 3.35 14.88 4.84
C TYR A 528 2.12 15.08 3.94
N VAL A 529 2.32 15.57 2.72
CA VAL A 529 1.25 15.70 1.71
C VAL A 529 1.37 14.60 0.66
N VAL A 530 2.58 14.26 0.26
CA VAL A 530 2.86 13.27 -0.80
C VAL A 530 2.42 11.88 -0.35
N LEU A 531 2.81 11.46 0.84
CA LEU A 531 2.41 10.15 1.36
C LEU A 531 0.94 10.14 1.79
N GLU A 532 0.29 9.02 1.62
CA GLU A 532 -0.95 8.70 2.29
C GLU A 532 -0.59 8.06 3.64
N ASN A 533 -0.90 8.75 4.73
CA ASN A 533 -0.58 8.29 6.09
C ASN A 533 -1.60 8.88 7.07
N HIS A 534 -2.53 8.05 7.55
CA HIS A 534 -3.63 8.50 8.40
C HIS A 534 -3.17 8.76 9.85
N LEU A 535 -2.04 8.18 10.22
CA LEU A 535 -1.38 8.38 11.52
C LEU A 535 0.09 8.74 11.29
N ALA A 536 0.33 9.99 10.89
CA ALA A 536 1.66 10.46 10.52
C ALA A 536 2.56 10.68 11.75
N MET A 537 3.77 10.15 11.71
CA MET A 537 4.72 10.36 12.79
C MET A 537 5.31 11.77 12.80
N VAL A 538 5.66 12.23 14.00
CA VAL A 538 6.48 13.40 14.32
C VAL A 538 7.61 12.87 15.19
N CYS A 539 8.60 12.24 14.55
CA CYS A 539 9.50 11.30 15.22
C CYS A 539 10.74 11.96 15.88
N ASP A 540 11.07 13.21 15.54
CA ASP A 540 12.21 13.90 16.17
C ASP A 540 11.87 14.40 17.59
N GLU A 541 12.88 14.85 18.32
CA GLU A 541 12.70 15.38 19.67
C GLU A 541 12.03 16.77 19.67
N PRO A 542 11.29 17.15 20.71
CA PRO A 542 10.61 18.45 20.80
C PRO A 542 11.50 19.66 20.48
N GLN A 543 12.77 19.66 20.94
CA GLN A 543 13.72 20.76 20.68
C GLN A 543 14.14 20.87 19.21
N ALA A 544 14.04 19.79 18.43
CA ALA A 544 14.32 19.84 16.99
C ALA A 544 13.25 20.65 16.23
N TYR A 545 12.05 20.75 16.78
CA TYR A 545 10.91 21.40 16.13
C TYR A 545 10.61 22.81 16.65
N GLU A 546 10.61 23.00 17.98
CA GLU A 546 10.16 24.25 18.59
C GLU A 546 10.99 25.42 18.14
N GLY A 547 10.33 26.47 17.59
CA GLY A 547 10.98 27.65 17.04
C GLY A 547 11.70 27.46 15.71
N LYS A 548 11.61 26.28 15.07
CA LYS A 548 12.25 26.03 13.77
C LYS A 548 11.30 26.33 12.60
N PRO A 549 11.82 26.88 11.49
CA PRO A 549 11.04 27.15 10.29
C PRO A 549 10.40 25.86 9.73
N GLY A 550 9.13 25.95 9.34
CA GLY A 550 8.37 24.84 8.74
C GLY A 550 7.62 23.97 9.76
N PHE A 551 7.91 24.08 11.08
CA PHE A 551 7.15 23.31 12.06
C PHE A 551 5.68 23.77 12.17
N ASP A 552 5.41 25.04 11.91
CA ASP A 552 4.04 25.57 11.80
C ASP A 552 3.22 24.81 10.75
N PHE A 553 3.81 24.41 9.63
CA PHE A 553 3.14 23.59 8.63
C PHE A 553 2.79 22.18 9.17
N ILE A 554 3.73 21.50 9.84
CA ILE A 554 3.47 20.16 10.42
C ILE A 554 2.32 20.21 11.45
N LYS A 555 2.20 21.28 12.22
CA LYS A 555 1.09 21.43 13.18
C LYS A 555 -0.28 21.50 12.51
N GLU A 556 -0.35 22.04 11.29
CA GLU A 556 -1.61 22.33 10.59
C GLU A 556 -2.00 21.29 9.54
N VAL A 557 -1.01 20.62 8.92
CA VAL A 557 -1.29 19.68 7.83
C VAL A 557 -2.19 18.53 8.30
N PRO A 558 -3.30 18.25 7.58
CA PRO A 558 -4.15 17.10 7.85
C PRO A 558 -3.46 15.77 7.52
N THR A 559 -4.01 14.67 8.03
CA THR A 559 -3.55 13.30 7.72
C THR A 559 -4.57 12.51 6.91
N ILE A 560 -5.81 13.01 6.77
CA ILE A 560 -6.86 12.44 5.93
C ILE A 560 -7.45 13.49 5.01
N TRP A 561 -7.93 13.07 3.84
CA TRP A 561 -8.23 13.95 2.74
C TRP A 561 -9.61 13.69 2.13
N ASP A 562 -10.24 14.76 1.63
CA ASP A 562 -11.52 14.67 0.94
C ASP A 562 -11.35 14.34 -0.54
N GLU A 563 -10.20 14.75 -1.12
CA GLU A 563 -9.89 14.59 -2.54
C GLU A 563 -8.38 14.64 -2.77
N THR A 564 -7.90 13.85 -3.72
CA THR A 564 -6.50 13.83 -4.15
C THR A 564 -6.44 13.93 -5.67
N VAL A 565 -5.60 14.84 -6.17
CA VAL A 565 -5.24 14.96 -7.59
C VAL A 565 -3.73 15.07 -7.74
N VAL A 566 -3.20 14.71 -8.90
CA VAL A 566 -1.77 14.77 -9.20
C VAL A 566 -1.55 15.76 -10.35
N PRO A 567 -1.24 17.04 -10.04
CA PRO A 567 -1.05 18.08 -11.06
C PRO A 567 0.12 17.81 -12.01
N GLY A 568 1.08 17.00 -11.59
CA GLY A 568 2.19 16.59 -12.44
C GLY A 568 3.10 15.57 -11.77
N ALA A 569 3.66 14.67 -12.58
CA ALA A 569 4.61 13.66 -12.11
C ALA A 569 5.43 13.11 -13.29
N GLU A 570 6.64 12.63 -12.98
CA GLU A 570 7.51 11.90 -13.87
C GLU A 570 8.17 10.76 -13.10
N VAL A 571 7.91 9.53 -13.53
CA VAL A 571 8.37 8.32 -12.83
C VAL A 571 9.87 8.35 -12.59
N GLY A 572 10.28 8.16 -11.34
CA GLY A 572 11.67 8.17 -10.90
C GLY A 572 12.32 9.55 -10.79
N GLU A 573 11.60 10.66 -11.11
CA GLU A 573 12.19 11.99 -11.11
C GLU A 573 11.52 12.96 -10.12
N TRP A 574 10.21 13.11 -10.17
CA TRP A 574 9.48 14.05 -9.32
C TRP A 574 7.98 13.76 -9.29
N VAL A 575 7.32 14.28 -8.28
CA VAL A 575 5.87 14.25 -8.15
C VAL A 575 5.34 15.49 -7.43
N SER A 576 4.17 15.96 -7.88
CA SER A 576 3.38 16.97 -7.17
C SER A 576 2.00 16.37 -6.88
N ILE A 577 1.61 16.33 -5.62
CA ILE A 577 0.30 15.83 -5.17
C ILE A 577 -0.44 16.97 -4.51
N ALA A 578 -1.67 17.22 -4.94
CA ALA A 578 -2.58 18.18 -4.35
C ALA A 578 -3.72 17.44 -3.64
N ARG A 579 -3.95 17.77 -2.37
CA ARG A 579 -4.96 17.15 -1.51
C ARG A 579 -5.86 18.21 -0.89
N ARG A 580 -7.16 17.94 -0.84
CA ARG A 580 -8.15 18.85 -0.26
C ARG A 580 -8.65 18.34 1.10
N LYS A 581 -8.78 19.28 2.04
CA LYS A 581 -9.52 19.08 3.29
C LYS A 581 -10.47 20.24 3.52
N GLY A 582 -11.76 19.97 3.55
CA GLY A 582 -12.76 21.02 3.59
C GLY A 582 -12.68 21.93 2.36
N THR A 583 -12.38 23.22 2.58
CA THR A 583 -12.20 24.22 1.51
C THR A 583 -10.74 24.43 1.11
N ASP A 584 -9.81 23.94 1.91
CA ASP A 584 -8.40 24.22 1.77
C ASP A 584 -7.69 23.09 1.00
N TRP A 585 -6.67 23.48 0.23
CA TRP A 585 -5.84 22.57 -0.51
C TRP A 585 -4.41 22.61 0.00
N TYR A 586 -3.75 21.46 -0.06
CA TYR A 586 -2.36 21.28 0.31
C TYR A 586 -1.63 20.63 -0.87
N VAL A 587 -0.53 21.22 -1.30
CA VAL A 587 0.31 20.67 -2.37
C VAL A 587 1.66 20.31 -1.77
N GLY A 588 2.10 19.09 -2.00
CA GLY A 588 3.46 18.64 -1.73
C GLY A 588 4.13 18.28 -3.05
N THR A 589 5.32 18.85 -3.29
CA THR A 589 6.14 18.54 -4.46
C THR A 589 7.52 18.12 -3.99
N ILE A 590 8.01 16.98 -4.50
CA ILE A 590 9.35 16.43 -4.21
C ILE A 590 10.03 15.99 -5.51
N ASN A 591 11.35 15.97 -5.51
CA ASN A 591 12.16 15.40 -6.57
C ASN A 591 13.22 14.42 -6.03
N ASN A 592 13.89 13.75 -6.96
CA ASN A 592 15.06 12.93 -6.68
C ASN A 592 16.32 13.78 -6.40
N SER A 593 17.50 13.15 -6.44
CA SER A 593 18.80 13.82 -6.16
C SER A 593 19.28 14.79 -7.25
N LYS A 594 18.40 15.23 -8.18
CA LYS A 594 18.73 16.20 -9.24
C LYS A 594 17.86 17.43 -9.10
N GLU A 595 18.45 18.62 -9.27
CA GLU A 595 17.67 19.85 -9.34
C GLU A 595 16.61 19.80 -10.45
N LYS A 596 15.47 20.41 -10.22
CA LYS A 596 14.39 20.43 -11.20
C LYS A 596 13.50 21.66 -11.04
N THR A 597 13.16 22.31 -12.17
CA THR A 597 12.10 23.32 -12.21
C THR A 597 10.87 22.71 -12.83
N VAL A 598 9.73 22.82 -12.17
CA VAL A 598 8.43 22.33 -12.65
C VAL A 598 7.36 23.43 -12.58
N ILE A 599 6.35 23.32 -13.45
CA ILE A 599 5.24 24.25 -13.49
C ILE A 599 3.96 23.49 -13.14
N ILE A 600 3.30 23.89 -12.06
CA ILE A 600 2.09 23.25 -11.56
C ILE A 600 0.87 24.13 -11.88
N PRO A 601 -0.04 23.67 -12.76
CA PRO A 601 -1.29 24.37 -13.02
C PRO A 601 -2.25 24.22 -11.84
N LEU A 602 -2.91 25.31 -11.43
CA LEU A 602 -3.82 25.32 -10.28
C LEU A 602 -5.28 24.99 -10.65
N LYS A 603 -5.50 24.24 -11.72
CA LYS A 603 -6.83 23.86 -12.24
C LYS A 603 -7.69 23.07 -11.25
N PHE A 604 -7.08 22.46 -10.23
CA PHE A 604 -7.79 21.76 -9.16
C PHE A 604 -8.49 22.71 -8.17
N LEU A 605 -8.08 23.97 -8.11
CA LEU A 605 -8.76 24.99 -7.31
C LEU A 605 -10.11 25.36 -7.95
N SER A 606 -11.07 25.76 -7.12
CA SER A 606 -12.32 26.35 -7.62
C SER A 606 -12.07 27.76 -8.25
N ALA A 607 -13.05 28.27 -9.00
CA ALA A 607 -12.96 29.59 -9.65
C ALA A 607 -13.06 30.77 -8.63
N ARG A 608 -12.38 30.67 -7.49
CA ARG A 608 -12.33 31.64 -6.40
C ARG A 608 -10.89 32.05 -6.13
N LYS A 609 -10.68 33.07 -5.31
CA LYS A 609 -9.35 33.48 -4.87
C LYS A 609 -8.90 32.69 -3.66
N TYR A 610 -7.64 32.27 -3.66
CA TYR A 610 -7.01 31.58 -2.55
C TYR A 610 -5.80 32.38 -2.06
N HIS A 611 -5.58 32.32 -0.77
CA HIS A 611 -4.34 32.76 -0.14
C HIS A 611 -3.40 31.55 -0.11
N ALA A 612 -2.28 31.64 -0.81
CA ALA A 612 -1.27 30.60 -0.87
C ALA A 612 -0.13 30.91 0.10
N VAL A 613 0.13 30.03 1.04
CA VAL A 613 1.29 30.03 1.93
C VAL A 613 2.26 28.96 1.45
N ILE A 614 3.45 29.37 1.02
CA ILE A 614 4.44 28.55 0.35
C ILE A 614 5.67 28.40 1.24
N TYR A 615 6.13 27.16 1.44
CA TYR A 615 7.42 26.85 2.05
C TYR A 615 8.27 26.16 0.98
N LYS A 616 9.36 26.80 0.59
CA LYS A 616 10.22 26.34 -0.50
C LYS A 616 11.69 26.33 -0.10
N ASP A 617 12.46 25.57 -0.84
CA ASP A 617 13.91 25.50 -0.66
C ASP A 617 14.56 26.90 -0.76
N SER A 618 15.56 27.15 0.08
CA SER A 618 16.40 28.36 -0.06
C SER A 618 17.29 28.22 -1.30
N VAL A 619 17.81 29.34 -1.79
CA VAL A 619 18.74 29.36 -2.94
C VAL A 619 19.98 28.49 -2.69
N ASP A 620 20.41 28.36 -1.45
CA ASP A 620 21.58 27.57 -1.04
C ASP A 620 21.19 26.32 -0.22
N ALA A 621 20.05 25.70 -0.57
CA ALA A 621 19.55 24.52 0.13
C ALA A 621 20.49 23.31 0.04
N VAL A 622 21.35 23.25 -1.00
CA VAL A 622 22.36 22.19 -1.15
C VAL A 622 23.35 22.19 0.02
N ASN A 623 23.78 23.37 0.47
CA ASN A 623 24.73 23.52 1.59
C ASN A 623 24.03 23.67 2.93
N TYR A 624 22.82 24.25 2.94
CA TYR A 624 22.04 24.53 4.15
C TYR A 624 20.64 23.96 4.05
N PRO A 625 20.45 22.62 4.03
CA PRO A 625 19.19 21.97 3.71
C PRO A 625 18.07 22.24 4.74
N ASN A 626 18.40 22.77 5.91
CA ASN A 626 17.44 23.17 6.93
C ASN A 626 16.90 24.60 6.75
N GLN A 627 17.45 25.40 5.82
CA GLN A 627 16.96 26.74 5.50
C GLN A 627 15.84 26.65 4.47
N LEU A 628 14.77 27.39 4.71
CA LEU A 628 13.65 27.50 3.80
C LEU A 628 13.20 28.95 3.68
N ILE A 629 12.46 29.24 2.61
CA ILE A 629 11.81 30.53 2.37
C ILE A 629 10.30 30.33 2.55
N LYS A 630 9.68 31.20 3.36
CA LYS A 630 8.23 31.31 3.47
C LYS A 630 7.74 32.48 2.65
N GLU A 631 6.80 32.25 1.74
CA GLU A 631 6.26 33.24 0.81
C GLU A 631 4.72 33.17 0.81
N GLU A 632 4.07 34.30 0.60
CA GLU A 632 2.61 34.37 0.54
C GLU A 632 2.16 35.12 -0.71
N LYS A 633 1.14 34.59 -1.38
CA LYS A 633 0.54 35.26 -2.55
C LYS A 633 -0.94 34.90 -2.71
N THR A 634 -1.63 35.69 -3.52
CA THR A 634 -3.02 35.43 -3.90
C THR A 634 -3.03 34.78 -5.28
N VAL A 635 -3.77 33.68 -5.43
CA VAL A 635 -3.87 32.91 -6.67
C VAL A 635 -5.32 32.53 -6.97
N THR A 636 -5.55 32.07 -8.20
CA THR A 636 -6.81 31.52 -8.71
C THR A 636 -6.57 30.23 -9.48
N SER A 637 -7.63 29.53 -9.88
CA SER A 637 -7.53 28.31 -10.72
C SER A 637 -6.96 28.55 -12.13
N SER A 638 -6.87 29.78 -12.60
CA SER A 638 -6.27 30.14 -13.90
C SER A 638 -4.75 30.29 -13.83
N ASP A 639 -4.18 30.34 -12.64
CA ASP A 639 -2.76 30.56 -12.42
C ASP A 639 -1.99 29.23 -12.47
N SER A 640 -0.67 29.37 -12.56
CA SER A 640 0.30 28.27 -12.37
C SER A 640 1.39 28.73 -11.40
N ILE A 641 2.00 27.80 -10.72
CA ILE A 641 3.16 28.05 -9.85
C ILE A 641 4.37 27.38 -10.45
N THR A 642 5.46 28.14 -10.58
CA THR A 642 6.79 27.61 -10.87
C THR A 642 7.44 27.21 -9.56
N ILE A 643 7.90 25.99 -9.49
CA ILE A 643 8.55 25.36 -8.32
C ILE A 643 9.98 25.02 -8.71
N ASP A 644 10.94 25.61 -8.03
CA ASP A 644 12.37 25.33 -8.20
C ASP A 644 12.84 24.43 -7.05
N LEU A 645 13.15 23.19 -7.37
CA LEU A 645 13.56 22.16 -6.42
C LEU A 645 15.07 21.99 -6.45
N ALA A 646 15.72 22.11 -5.29
CA ALA A 646 17.11 21.70 -5.11
C ALA A 646 17.27 20.17 -5.32
N PRO A 647 18.48 19.62 -5.47
CA PRO A 647 18.71 18.18 -5.37
C PRO A 647 18.16 17.62 -4.07
N GLY A 648 17.23 16.65 -4.14
CA GLY A 648 16.49 16.16 -2.98
C GLY A 648 15.65 17.25 -2.31
N GLY A 649 15.13 18.17 -3.11
CA GLY A 649 14.38 19.31 -2.66
C GLY A 649 12.88 19.06 -2.52
N GLY A 650 12.19 20.07 -2.00
CA GLY A 650 10.75 20.04 -1.87
C GLY A 650 10.11 21.42 -1.79
N GLU A 651 8.81 21.43 -2.02
CA GLU A 651 7.97 22.61 -1.77
C GLU A 651 6.62 22.16 -1.23
N VAL A 652 6.12 22.86 -0.22
CA VAL A 652 4.72 22.70 0.22
C VAL A 652 3.96 24.02 0.09
N ILE A 653 2.70 23.90 -0.30
CA ILE A 653 1.81 25.03 -0.44
C ILE A 653 0.48 24.73 0.25
N LYS A 654 0.05 25.60 1.14
CA LYS A 654 -1.32 25.61 1.66
C LYS A 654 -2.11 26.68 0.94
N PHE A 655 -3.25 26.33 0.36
CA PHE A 655 -4.18 27.25 -0.27
C PHE A 655 -5.43 27.40 0.61
N GLU A 656 -5.58 28.55 1.22
CA GLU A 656 -6.74 28.90 2.03
C GLU A 656 -7.76 29.68 1.19
N LEU A 657 -9.01 29.24 1.21
CA LEU A 657 -10.05 29.88 0.46
C LEU A 657 -10.33 31.28 1.05
N LYS A 658 -10.14 32.36 0.26
CA LYS A 658 -10.51 33.70 0.69
C LYS A 658 -12.04 33.86 0.76
N LYS A 659 -12.50 34.34 1.90
CA LYS A 659 -13.91 34.61 2.18
C LYS A 659 -14.45 35.77 1.33
#